data_5fe023e23bd53dafb6ce17ecaa4de69e
#
_entry.id   5fe023e23bd53dafb6ce17ecaa4de69e
#
_cell.length_a   1.000
_cell.length_b   1.000
_cell.length_c   1.000
_cell.angle_alpha   90.00
_cell.angle_beta   90.00
_cell.angle_gamma   90.00
#
_symmetry.space_group_name_H-M   'P 1'
#
loop_
_entity.id
_entity.type
_entity.pdbx_description
1 polymer ?
#
loop_
_entity_poly.entity_id
_entity_poly.type
_entity_poly.pdbx_seq_one_letter_code
_entity_poly.pdbx_strand_id
1 'polypeptide(L)'
;MVKVKPVQNGRTSRMSFSRINEVIGMPNLIEIQKNSYNWFLDEGLREVFHDIDAIEDYTGNLSLEFVDYRLDKHPKYTIKECKERDATYAAPLYVTARLLNKSTGEVKEQEIFMGDFPLMTDSGTFISNGAERVIVSQLVRSPGVFYASSKDRTGKDLFTATMNPNRGAWLEYETDSSDVYYVRIDKNRKLPVTTFLRALGLGTDEQIRQYFGDSEPKINATLEKDITHSTEEALLECYRKLRPGEPPTVESSRSHINLLFFDPRRYDLARFGRFKMNNKLCLSRRIAGYKTAEDIIAPLTGELLAAKGERINHEKAVEIDNAGVSRVTVIVERKGQDPINVIVFSNGCVDAQSFFSFDVKECGINERASFAEIRKILDATSDPEEQKELLTKNHDKLISRTVTVEDIFASVNYLLGLDHGIGVTDEIDHLGNRRVRSVGELLQNQFRIGFARMERVVRERMTLQNQESGEITPQSLVNIRPVVAAIREFIGSSPLSQFMDQNNPLSELTHKRRLSALGPGGLSRDRAGFEVRDVHYTHYGRLCPIETPEGSNIGLISYLASFAKINKYGFIEAPYRRVDKETGVVTDEVVYMPADVEDEYIVAQANEPLDENNRFVRSRVSGRHRNDIQEFAREQVDFMDVSPRMMVSVATACIPFLENDD
;
A
#
# COMPACT_ATOMS: atom_id res chain seq x y z
N MET A 1 40.94 24.66 10.76
CA MET A 1 40.99 25.17 9.37
C MET A 1 40.21 24.19 8.48
N VAL A 2 39.33 24.68 7.63
CA VAL A 2 38.63 23.83 6.67
C VAL A 2 39.66 23.33 5.66
N LYS A 3 39.85 22.01 5.55
CA LYS A 3 40.72 21.41 4.51
C LYS A 3 39.96 21.48 3.17
N VAL A 4 40.42 22.39 2.30
CA VAL A 4 39.88 22.50 0.94
C VAL A 4 40.38 21.33 0.12
N LYS A 5 39.44 20.57 -0.49
CA LYS A 5 39.77 19.39 -1.31
C LYS A 5 39.31 19.60 -2.75
N PRO A 6 40.13 19.25 -3.77
CA PRO A 6 39.65 19.20 -5.14
C PRO A 6 38.72 18.02 -5.32
N VAL A 7 37.52 18.24 -5.84
CA VAL A 7 36.52 17.22 -6.16
C VAL A 7 36.25 17.27 -7.66
N GLN A 8 36.36 16.12 -8.31
CA GLN A 8 36.03 15.95 -9.71
C GLN A 8 34.51 15.98 -9.89
N ASN A 9 34.02 16.94 -10.66
CA ASN A 9 32.59 17.04 -10.98
C ASN A 9 32.42 16.97 -12.51
N GLY A 10 32.14 15.78 -13.02
CA GLY A 10 32.13 15.50 -14.45
C GLY A 10 33.50 15.78 -15.11
N ARG A 11 33.55 16.71 -16.06
CA ARG A 11 34.78 17.09 -16.76
C ARG A 11 35.60 18.19 -16.07
N THR A 12 35.08 18.78 -14.99
CA THR A 12 35.74 19.90 -14.29
C THR A 12 36.10 19.51 -12.86
N SER A 13 37.22 20.03 -12.36
CA SER A 13 37.60 19.91 -10.96
C SER A 13 37.18 21.18 -10.22
N ARG A 14 36.48 21.00 -9.11
CA ARG A 14 36.05 22.10 -8.22
C ARG A 14 36.65 21.96 -6.83
N MET A 15 36.86 23.07 -6.16
CA MET A 15 37.35 23.07 -4.79
C MET A 15 36.16 22.95 -3.82
N SER A 16 36.15 21.87 -3.02
CA SER A 16 35.15 21.68 -1.97
C SER A 16 35.60 22.24 -0.66
N PHE A 17 34.76 23.08 -0.05
CA PHE A 17 34.90 23.63 1.29
C PHE A 17 34.04 22.89 2.32
N SER A 18 33.40 21.81 1.93
CA SER A 18 32.53 21.00 2.78
C SER A 18 33.33 20.42 3.96
N ARG A 19 32.72 20.48 5.16
CA ARG A 19 33.24 19.83 6.37
C ARG A 19 32.80 18.37 6.46
N ILE A 20 31.76 18.01 5.73
CA ILE A 20 31.16 16.68 5.72
C ILE A 20 31.65 15.94 4.48
N ASN A 21 32.09 14.70 4.67
CA ASN A 21 32.46 13.84 3.55
C ASN A 21 31.19 13.35 2.84
N GLU A 22 31.20 13.35 1.51
CA GLU A 22 30.11 12.76 0.74
C GLU A 22 30.20 11.23 0.85
N VAL A 23 29.13 10.61 1.34
CA VAL A 23 29.00 9.17 1.52
C VAL A 23 28.29 8.54 0.32
N ILE A 24 27.32 9.26 -0.22
CA ILE A 24 26.53 8.84 -1.39
C ILE A 24 26.69 9.88 -2.49
N GLY A 25 26.91 9.42 -3.73
CA GLY A 25 26.82 10.29 -4.91
C GLY A 25 25.39 10.76 -5.16
N MET A 26 25.24 11.80 -6.00
CA MET A 26 23.92 12.27 -6.43
C MET A 26 23.15 11.13 -7.13
N PRO A 27 21.92 10.79 -6.67
CA PRO A 27 21.12 9.78 -7.33
C PRO A 27 20.62 10.24 -8.69
N ASN A 28 20.08 9.32 -9.49
CA ASN A 28 19.41 9.67 -10.73
C ASN A 28 18.09 10.42 -10.38
N LEU A 29 18.06 11.72 -10.66
CA LEU A 29 16.98 12.60 -10.24
C LEU A 29 15.65 12.36 -10.96
N ILE A 30 15.64 11.68 -12.12
CA ILE A 30 14.43 11.29 -12.86
C ILE A 30 14.07 9.80 -12.69
N GLU A 31 14.68 9.14 -11.71
CA GLU A 31 14.46 7.71 -11.43
C GLU A 31 12.99 7.42 -11.11
N ILE A 32 12.30 8.31 -10.42
CA ILE A 32 10.88 8.19 -10.09
C ILE A 32 10.01 7.97 -11.34
N GLN A 33 10.28 8.68 -12.42
CA GLN A 33 9.53 8.56 -13.68
C GLN A 33 9.90 7.27 -14.42
N LYS A 34 11.21 7.02 -14.59
CA LYS A 34 11.72 5.89 -15.37
C LYS A 34 11.41 4.55 -14.73
N ASN A 35 11.69 4.39 -13.43
CA ASN A 35 11.46 3.12 -12.75
C ASN A 35 9.99 2.75 -12.72
N SER A 36 9.12 3.73 -12.50
CA SER A 36 7.67 3.48 -12.50
C SER A 36 7.15 3.07 -13.88
N TYR A 37 7.64 3.71 -14.94
CA TYR A 37 7.24 3.35 -16.30
C TYR A 37 7.78 1.97 -16.72
N ASN A 38 9.04 1.65 -16.39
CA ASN A 38 9.61 0.34 -16.65
C ASN A 38 8.87 -0.76 -15.91
N TRP A 39 8.56 -0.55 -14.62
CA TRP A 39 7.72 -1.48 -13.85
C TRP A 39 6.37 -1.72 -14.54
N PHE A 40 5.74 -0.67 -15.07
CA PHE A 40 4.47 -0.82 -15.77
C PHE A 40 4.60 -1.68 -17.04
N LEU A 41 5.69 -1.52 -17.80
CA LEU A 41 5.93 -2.33 -19.00
C LEU A 41 6.25 -3.79 -18.68
N ASP A 42 7.01 -4.05 -17.62
CA ASP A 42 7.51 -5.38 -17.27
C ASP A 42 6.49 -6.20 -16.45
N GLU A 43 5.88 -5.58 -15.44
CA GLU A 43 4.98 -6.23 -14.48
C GLU A 43 3.53 -5.70 -14.59
N GLY A 44 3.36 -4.39 -14.64
CA GLY A 44 2.05 -3.75 -14.54
C GLY A 44 1.06 -4.12 -15.63
N LEU A 45 1.51 -4.27 -16.88
CA LEU A 45 0.69 -4.76 -17.99
C LEU A 45 0.30 -6.22 -17.79
N ARG A 46 1.24 -7.05 -17.34
CA ARG A 46 1.01 -8.47 -17.07
C ARG A 46 -0.03 -8.67 -15.98
N GLU A 47 0.04 -7.87 -14.91
CA GLU A 47 -0.99 -7.87 -13.85
C GLU A 47 -2.39 -7.55 -14.39
N VAL A 48 -2.51 -6.55 -15.30
CA VAL A 48 -3.82 -6.21 -15.89
C VAL A 48 -4.37 -7.35 -16.74
N PHE A 49 -3.54 -8.02 -17.54
CA PHE A 49 -3.98 -9.17 -18.33
C PHE A 49 -4.38 -10.36 -17.46
N HIS A 50 -3.67 -10.60 -16.37
CA HIS A 50 -4.01 -11.65 -15.40
C HIS A 50 -5.31 -11.34 -14.65
N ASP A 51 -5.56 -10.07 -14.30
CA ASP A 51 -6.76 -9.65 -13.57
C ASP A 51 -8.06 -9.81 -14.38
N ILE A 52 -7.96 -9.85 -15.71
CA ILE A 52 -9.14 -9.93 -16.59
C ILE A 52 -9.68 -11.35 -16.65
N ASP A 53 -8.89 -12.36 -16.32
CA ASP A 53 -9.25 -13.77 -16.49
C ASP A 53 -9.77 -14.08 -17.92
N ALA A 54 -10.25 -15.30 -18.11
CA ALA A 54 -10.93 -15.68 -19.34
C ALA A 54 -12.28 -14.95 -19.47
N ILE A 55 -12.47 -14.23 -20.58
CA ILE A 55 -13.76 -13.60 -20.90
C ILE A 55 -14.68 -14.70 -21.45
N GLU A 56 -15.67 -15.09 -20.66
CA GLU A 56 -16.65 -16.09 -21.07
C GLU A 56 -17.94 -15.43 -21.60
N ASP A 57 -18.57 -16.09 -22.57
CA ASP A 57 -19.89 -15.70 -23.02
C ASP A 57 -20.96 -16.06 -21.97
N TYR A 58 -22.19 -15.59 -22.15
CA TYR A 58 -23.30 -15.87 -21.21
C TYR A 58 -23.69 -17.36 -21.15
N THR A 59 -23.33 -18.15 -22.16
CA THR A 59 -23.60 -19.57 -22.22
C THR A 59 -22.46 -20.44 -21.68
N GLY A 60 -21.27 -19.82 -21.45
CA GLY A 60 -20.06 -20.50 -20.98
C GLY A 60 -19.37 -21.37 -22.04
N ASN A 61 -19.79 -21.30 -23.31
CA ASN A 61 -19.25 -22.11 -24.40
C ASN A 61 -17.99 -21.55 -25.04
N LEU A 62 -17.88 -20.22 -25.11
CA LEU A 62 -16.73 -19.51 -25.66
C LEU A 62 -15.95 -18.85 -24.54
N SER A 63 -14.64 -19.01 -24.57
CA SER A 63 -13.70 -18.40 -23.61
C SER A 63 -12.56 -17.75 -24.36
N LEU A 64 -12.34 -16.45 -24.13
CA LEU A 64 -11.25 -15.65 -24.70
C LEU A 64 -10.24 -15.30 -23.60
N GLU A 65 -8.99 -15.69 -23.78
CA GLU A 65 -7.88 -15.41 -22.87
C GLU A 65 -6.82 -14.56 -23.55
N PHE A 66 -6.19 -13.67 -22.79
CA PHE A 66 -5.01 -12.93 -23.22
C PHE A 66 -3.77 -13.61 -22.60
N VAL A 67 -2.95 -14.24 -23.46
CA VAL A 67 -1.84 -15.11 -23.03
C VAL A 67 -0.56 -14.35 -22.82
N ASP A 68 -0.20 -13.47 -23.77
CA ASP A 68 1.05 -12.73 -23.76
C ASP A 68 0.91 -11.39 -24.51
N TYR A 69 1.86 -10.50 -24.32
CA TYR A 69 1.89 -9.20 -25.01
C TYR A 69 3.31 -8.86 -25.47
N ARG A 70 3.37 -8.10 -26.54
CA ARG A 70 4.62 -7.61 -27.12
C ARG A 70 4.47 -6.13 -27.48
N LEU A 71 5.29 -5.29 -26.86
CA LEU A 71 5.46 -3.90 -27.26
C LEU A 71 6.60 -3.82 -28.27
N ASP A 72 6.34 -3.22 -29.43
CA ASP A 72 7.40 -3.00 -30.41
C ASP A 72 8.42 -1.99 -29.85
N LYS A 73 9.70 -2.28 -30.05
CA LYS A 73 10.80 -1.38 -29.60
C LYS A 73 11.02 -0.20 -30.54
N HIS A 74 10.45 -0.24 -31.73
CA HIS A 74 10.64 0.79 -32.77
C HIS A 74 9.42 1.73 -32.81
N PRO A 75 9.57 2.99 -32.31
CA PRO A 75 8.54 3.99 -32.45
C PRO A 75 8.29 4.35 -33.91
N LYS A 76 7.07 4.70 -34.25
CA LYS A 76 6.69 5.08 -35.62
C LYS A 76 7.42 6.33 -36.09
N TYR A 77 7.69 7.27 -35.22
CA TYR A 77 8.41 8.52 -35.48
C TYR A 77 9.44 8.76 -34.38
N THR A 78 10.53 9.43 -34.73
CA THR A 78 11.50 9.90 -33.75
C THR A 78 10.91 11.04 -32.90
N ILE A 79 11.50 11.32 -31.73
CA ILE A 79 11.08 12.40 -30.83
C ILE A 79 11.00 13.74 -31.57
N LYS A 80 11.99 14.05 -32.44
CA LYS A 80 12.05 15.26 -33.23
C LYS A 80 10.90 15.35 -34.24
N GLU A 81 10.68 14.27 -34.97
CA GLU A 81 9.59 14.19 -35.96
C GLU A 81 8.21 14.30 -35.31
N CYS A 82 8.05 13.71 -34.10
CA CYS A 82 6.78 13.86 -33.34
C CYS A 82 6.47 15.33 -33.01
N LYS A 83 7.49 16.12 -32.64
CA LYS A 83 7.34 17.54 -32.36
C LYS A 83 7.08 18.37 -33.60
N GLU A 84 7.72 18.04 -34.72
CA GLU A 84 7.56 18.75 -36.00
C GLU A 84 6.23 18.44 -36.70
N ARG A 85 5.68 17.23 -36.51
CA ARG A 85 4.45 16.74 -37.17
C ARG A 85 3.21 16.74 -36.29
N ASP A 86 3.28 17.30 -35.09
CA ASP A 86 2.20 17.23 -34.09
C ASP A 86 1.73 15.79 -33.83
N ALA A 87 2.67 14.84 -33.84
CA ALA A 87 2.40 13.42 -33.63
C ALA A 87 2.65 12.99 -32.18
N THR A 88 2.13 11.81 -31.81
CA THR A 88 2.35 11.19 -30.51
C THR A 88 3.51 10.21 -30.60
N TYR A 89 4.45 10.29 -29.66
CA TYR A 89 5.56 9.34 -29.52
C TYR A 89 5.03 8.04 -28.92
N ALA A 90 4.83 7.03 -29.77
CA ALA A 90 4.19 5.78 -29.43
C ALA A 90 4.74 4.62 -30.24
N ALA A 91 4.55 3.42 -29.74
CA ALA A 91 4.87 2.17 -30.42
C ALA A 91 3.68 1.22 -30.43
N PRO A 92 3.57 0.32 -31.42
CA PRO A 92 2.49 -0.65 -31.50
C PRO A 92 2.57 -1.67 -30.36
N LEU A 93 1.43 -1.87 -29.68
CA LEU A 93 1.23 -2.95 -28.71
C LEU A 93 0.46 -4.08 -29.38
N TYR A 94 0.98 -5.29 -29.29
CA TYR A 94 0.36 -6.52 -29.76
C TYR A 94 0.08 -7.42 -28.57
N VAL A 95 -1.04 -8.14 -28.62
CA VAL A 95 -1.46 -9.08 -27.59
C VAL A 95 -1.86 -10.40 -28.21
N THR A 96 -1.35 -11.49 -27.69
CA THR A 96 -1.72 -12.83 -28.13
C THR A 96 -3.00 -13.25 -27.43
N ALA A 97 -4.08 -13.38 -28.18
CA ALA A 97 -5.37 -13.83 -27.68
C ALA A 97 -5.67 -15.24 -28.11
N ARG A 98 -6.13 -16.06 -27.17
CA ARG A 98 -6.55 -17.45 -27.35
C ARG A 98 -8.06 -17.57 -27.17
N LEU A 99 -8.75 -18.03 -28.19
CA LEU A 99 -10.19 -18.34 -28.14
C LEU A 99 -10.38 -19.84 -28.04
N LEU A 100 -11.02 -20.27 -26.96
CA LEU A 100 -11.41 -21.65 -26.74
C LEU A 100 -12.92 -21.81 -26.95
N ASN A 101 -13.29 -22.69 -27.84
CA ASN A 101 -14.70 -23.16 -28.00
C ASN A 101 -14.85 -24.49 -27.24
N LYS A 102 -15.49 -24.45 -26.07
CA LYS A 102 -15.67 -25.62 -25.20
C LYS A 102 -16.58 -26.68 -25.81
N SER A 103 -17.48 -26.27 -26.71
CA SER A 103 -18.42 -27.21 -27.35
C SER A 103 -17.78 -28.02 -28.48
N THR A 104 -16.85 -27.44 -29.25
CA THR A 104 -16.15 -28.11 -30.35
C THR A 104 -14.74 -28.56 -29.96
N GLY A 105 -14.19 -28.09 -28.86
CA GLY A 105 -12.80 -28.30 -28.45
C GLY A 105 -11.78 -27.55 -29.29
N GLU A 106 -12.23 -26.63 -30.14
CA GLU A 106 -11.36 -25.87 -31.05
C GLU A 106 -10.66 -24.74 -30.31
N VAL A 107 -9.33 -24.59 -30.49
CA VAL A 107 -8.51 -23.52 -29.95
C VAL A 107 -7.95 -22.69 -31.10
N LYS A 108 -8.24 -21.39 -31.11
CA LYS A 108 -7.67 -20.43 -32.07
C LYS A 108 -6.80 -19.43 -31.31
N GLU A 109 -5.54 -19.34 -31.69
CA GLU A 109 -4.60 -18.36 -31.13
C GLU A 109 -4.17 -17.37 -32.22
N GLN A 110 -4.23 -16.09 -31.90
CA GLN A 110 -3.94 -15.02 -32.85
C GLN A 110 -3.33 -13.80 -32.14
N GLU A 111 -2.28 -13.20 -32.75
CA GLU A 111 -1.74 -11.92 -32.32
C GLU A 111 -2.65 -10.78 -32.81
N ILE A 112 -3.08 -9.93 -31.90
CA ILE A 112 -4.01 -8.80 -32.15
C ILE A 112 -3.27 -7.50 -31.88
N PHE A 113 -3.38 -6.56 -32.81
CA PHE A 113 -2.92 -5.19 -32.62
C PHE A 113 -3.85 -4.46 -31.61
N MET A 114 -3.27 -3.98 -30.49
CA MET A 114 -4.02 -3.30 -29.43
C MET A 114 -3.94 -1.77 -29.49
N GLY A 115 -3.30 -1.23 -30.48
CA GLY A 115 -3.16 0.21 -30.67
C GLY A 115 -1.74 0.71 -30.43
N ASP A 116 -1.54 1.98 -30.72
CA ASP A 116 -0.28 2.67 -30.46
C ASP A 116 -0.22 3.07 -28.99
N PHE A 117 0.75 2.54 -28.26
CA PHE A 117 0.99 2.79 -26.85
C PHE A 117 2.00 3.92 -26.65
N PRO A 118 1.74 4.93 -25.81
CA PRO A 118 2.65 6.06 -25.61
C PRO A 118 3.94 5.62 -24.93
N LEU A 119 5.06 5.98 -25.53
CA LEU A 119 6.38 5.71 -25.00
C LEU A 119 6.90 6.89 -24.18
N MET A 120 7.63 6.57 -23.10
CA MET A 120 8.39 7.54 -22.34
C MET A 120 9.69 7.86 -23.05
N THR A 121 10.04 9.14 -23.12
CA THR A 121 11.33 9.59 -23.64
C THR A 121 12.46 9.30 -22.63
N ASP A 122 13.72 9.36 -23.07
CA ASP A 122 14.89 9.19 -22.19
C ASP A 122 14.94 10.24 -21.07
N SER A 123 14.28 11.37 -21.25
CA SER A 123 14.16 12.44 -20.25
C SER A 123 12.99 12.25 -19.27
N GLY A 124 12.23 11.16 -19.36
CA GLY A 124 11.11 10.87 -18.45
C GLY A 124 9.80 11.62 -18.78
N THR A 125 9.61 12.01 -20.04
CA THR A 125 8.44 12.76 -20.52
C THR A 125 7.66 11.95 -21.56
N PHE A 126 6.44 12.42 -21.88
CA PHE A 126 5.62 11.89 -22.97
C PHE A 126 5.40 12.97 -24.01
N ILE A 127 5.34 12.60 -25.29
CA ILE A 127 4.96 13.51 -26.37
C ILE A 127 3.62 13.09 -26.91
N SER A 128 2.65 13.97 -26.75
CA SER A 128 1.27 13.79 -27.23
C SER A 128 0.88 14.95 -28.12
N ASN A 129 0.53 14.67 -29.39
CA ASN A 129 0.19 15.68 -30.38
C ASN A 129 1.26 16.79 -30.48
N GLY A 130 2.54 16.40 -30.54
CA GLY A 130 3.68 17.29 -30.62
C GLY A 130 4.08 18.00 -29.33
N ALA A 131 3.22 18.01 -28.31
CA ALA A 131 3.46 18.66 -27.03
C ALA A 131 4.15 17.71 -26.04
N GLU A 132 5.22 18.16 -25.41
CA GLU A 132 5.91 17.41 -24.36
C GLU A 132 5.18 17.58 -23.04
N ARG A 133 4.84 16.47 -22.40
CA ARG A 133 4.06 16.42 -21.17
C ARG A 133 4.77 15.61 -20.10
N VAL A 134 4.57 16.01 -18.85
CA VAL A 134 5.00 15.29 -17.64
C VAL A 134 3.76 14.78 -16.92
N ILE A 135 3.74 13.49 -16.61
CA ILE A 135 2.72 12.92 -15.73
C ILE A 135 3.23 13.06 -14.30
N VAL A 136 2.59 13.97 -13.56
CA VAL A 136 2.94 14.27 -12.17
C VAL A 136 2.50 13.11 -11.27
N SER A 137 3.38 12.66 -10.38
CA SER A 137 3.04 11.63 -9.41
C SER A 137 2.05 12.17 -8.38
N GLN A 138 1.14 11.32 -7.93
CA GLN A 138 0.07 11.69 -7.01
C GLN A 138 0.34 11.15 -5.61
N LEU A 139 0.18 11.99 -4.59
CA LEU A 139 0.25 11.60 -3.18
C LEU A 139 -1.16 11.28 -2.68
N VAL A 140 -1.40 10.02 -2.30
CA VAL A 140 -2.72 9.53 -1.87
C VAL A 140 -2.62 8.82 -0.53
N ARG A 141 -3.76 8.67 0.16
CA ARG A 141 -3.86 7.81 1.33
C ARG A 141 -3.64 6.36 0.91
N SER A 142 -2.78 5.63 1.63
CA SER A 142 -2.56 4.21 1.38
C SER A 142 -3.84 3.41 1.64
N PRO A 143 -4.16 2.39 0.85
CA PRO A 143 -5.12 1.37 1.27
C PRO A 143 -4.66 0.66 2.54
N GLY A 144 -5.63 0.16 3.30
CA GLY A 144 -5.39 -0.52 4.57
C GLY A 144 -6.45 -0.20 5.61
N VAL A 145 -6.17 -0.48 6.87
CA VAL A 145 -7.03 -0.13 8.01
C VAL A 145 -6.37 0.94 8.86
N PHE A 146 -7.11 1.98 9.19
CA PHE A 146 -6.65 3.16 9.94
C PHE A 146 -7.58 3.45 11.09
N TYR A 147 -7.01 3.79 12.24
CA TYR A 147 -7.71 4.06 13.47
C TYR A 147 -7.50 5.51 13.89
N ALA A 148 -8.60 6.17 14.26
CA ALA A 148 -8.57 7.54 14.75
C ALA A 148 -9.33 7.64 16.09
N SER A 149 -9.00 8.66 16.87
CA SER A 149 -9.72 9.00 18.09
C SER A 149 -10.35 10.38 17.97
N SER A 150 -11.53 10.53 18.50
CA SER A 150 -12.20 11.83 18.66
C SER A 150 -12.75 11.95 20.07
N LYS A 151 -12.86 13.17 20.58
CA LYS A 151 -13.45 13.39 21.90
C LYS A 151 -14.92 13.76 21.76
N ASP A 152 -15.77 13.08 22.54
CA ASP A 152 -17.16 13.45 22.67
C ASP A 152 -17.30 14.75 23.49
N ARG A 153 -18.50 15.34 23.51
CA ARG A 153 -18.83 16.54 24.30
C ARG A 153 -18.54 16.37 25.79
N THR A 154 -18.53 15.15 26.29
CA THR A 154 -18.20 14.79 27.69
C THR A 154 -16.70 14.61 27.92
N GLY A 155 -15.85 14.72 26.89
CA GLY A 155 -14.41 14.49 26.98
C GLY A 155 -13.98 13.02 26.89
N LYS A 156 -14.92 12.10 26.63
CA LYS A 156 -14.65 10.67 26.45
C LYS A 156 -14.01 10.44 25.06
N ASP A 157 -12.98 9.62 25.02
CA ASP A 157 -12.37 9.20 23.76
C ASP A 157 -13.27 8.20 23.03
N LEU A 158 -13.64 8.52 21.79
CA LEU A 158 -14.37 7.67 20.88
C LEU A 158 -13.45 7.25 19.76
N PHE A 159 -13.28 5.95 19.58
CA PHE A 159 -12.44 5.41 18.52
C PHE A 159 -13.25 5.09 17.28
N THR A 160 -12.67 5.38 16.14
CA THR A 160 -13.20 5.06 14.81
C THR A 160 -12.16 4.30 14.02
N ALA A 161 -12.59 3.47 13.10
CA ALA A 161 -11.68 2.82 12.16
C ALA A 161 -12.23 2.90 10.74
N THR A 162 -11.33 3.04 9.78
CA THR A 162 -11.67 3.05 8.36
C THR A 162 -10.81 2.04 7.64
N MET A 163 -11.44 1.08 7.00
CA MET A 163 -10.78 0.13 6.11
C MET A 163 -11.08 0.56 4.67
N ASN A 164 -10.06 1.05 3.98
CA ASN A 164 -10.15 1.49 2.59
C ASN A 164 -9.33 0.61 1.66
N PRO A 165 -9.94 0.05 0.62
CA PRO A 165 -9.25 -0.68 -0.42
C PRO A 165 -8.62 0.26 -1.45
N ASN A 166 -7.79 -0.28 -2.33
CA ASN A 166 -7.38 0.40 -3.54
C ASN A 166 -8.54 0.53 -4.54
N ARG A 167 -9.40 -0.49 -4.58
CA ARG A 167 -10.64 -0.55 -5.36
C ARG A 167 -11.68 -1.35 -4.59
N GLY A 168 -12.88 -0.80 -4.41
CA GLY A 168 -13.99 -1.50 -3.74
C GLY A 168 -14.69 -0.66 -2.69
N ALA A 169 -15.57 -1.30 -1.93
CA ALA A 169 -16.38 -0.67 -0.89
C ALA A 169 -15.56 -0.39 0.38
N TRP A 170 -15.79 0.77 0.99
CA TRP A 170 -15.19 1.14 2.26
C TRP A 170 -15.96 0.53 3.43
N LEU A 171 -15.22 0.13 4.48
CA LEU A 171 -15.77 -0.23 5.78
C LEU A 171 -15.36 0.83 6.80
N GLU A 172 -16.34 1.45 7.44
CA GLU A 172 -16.11 2.44 8.50
C GLU A 172 -16.73 1.92 9.79
N TYR A 173 -15.94 1.88 10.86
CA TYR A 173 -16.39 1.52 12.20
C TYR A 173 -16.47 2.78 13.05
N GLU A 174 -17.59 2.98 13.73
CA GLU A 174 -17.85 4.13 14.59
C GLU A 174 -18.25 3.65 15.98
N THR A 175 -17.71 4.29 17.03
CA THR A 175 -18.19 4.13 18.40
C THR A 175 -19.16 5.27 18.73
N ASP A 176 -20.31 4.95 19.26
CA ASP A 176 -21.29 5.94 19.73
C ASP A 176 -21.03 6.32 21.20
N SER A 177 -21.57 7.44 21.65
CA SER A 177 -21.53 7.90 23.05
C SER A 177 -22.12 6.89 24.04
N SER A 178 -23.01 6.01 23.57
CA SER A 178 -23.61 4.91 24.35
C SER A 178 -22.80 3.60 24.35
N ASP A 179 -21.53 3.64 23.94
CA ASP A 179 -20.62 2.48 23.85
C ASP A 179 -21.05 1.37 22.88
N VAL A 180 -21.84 1.72 21.89
CA VAL A 180 -22.27 0.80 20.82
C VAL A 180 -21.36 0.96 19.61
N TYR A 181 -20.89 -0.15 19.07
CA TYR A 181 -20.15 -0.20 17.82
C TYR A 181 -21.06 -0.34 16.62
N TYR A 182 -20.88 0.55 15.69
CA TYR A 182 -21.57 0.53 14.39
C TYR A 182 -20.60 0.31 13.26
N VAL A 183 -21.06 -0.34 12.21
CA VAL A 183 -20.37 -0.44 10.92
C VAL A 183 -21.19 0.26 9.85
N ARG A 184 -20.48 0.96 8.97
CA ARG A 184 -21.04 1.60 7.78
C ARG A 184 -20.32 1.03 6.57
N ILE A 185 -21.08 0.56 5.60
CA ILE A 185 -20.58 -0.01 4.35
C ILE A 185 -20.81 1.02 3.25
N ASP A 186 -19.73 1.52 2.64
CA ASP A 186 -19.75 2.41 1.48
C ASP A 186 -20.73 3.60 1.61
N LYS A 187 -20.66 4.34 2.72
CA LYS A 187 -21.50 5.51 3.05
C LYS A 187 -23.00 5.23 3.27
N ASN A 188 -23.41 3.96 3.30
CA ASN A 188 -24.78 3.57 3.60
C ASN A 188 -25.14 3.82 5.08
N ARG A 189 -26.38 3.53 5.45
CA ARG A 189 -26.85 3.67 6.84
C ARG A 189 -26.09 2.71 7.76
N LYS A 190 -25.71 3.21 8.93
CA LYS A 190 -25.01 2.41 9.96
C LYS A 190 -25.87 1.26 10.47
N LEU A 191 -25.24 0.16 10.81
CA LEU A 191 -25.82 -1.02 11.45
C LEU A 191 -24.91 -1.47 12.61
N PRO A 192 -25.45 -2.17 13.64
CA PRO A 192 -24.61 -2.71 14.69
C PRO A 192 -23.51 -3.61 14.13
N VAL A 193 -22.29 -3.52 14.67
CA VAL A 193 -21.18 -4.34 14.16
C VAL A 193 -21.45 -5.84 14.33
N THR A 194 -22.19 -6.22 15.39
CA THR A 194 -22.58 -7.61 15.66
C THR A 194 -23.46 -8.20 14.57
N THR A 195 -24.39 -7.41 14.00
CA THR A 195 -25.18 -7.82 12.82
C THR A 195 -24.27 -8.19 11.64
N PHE A 196 -23.23 -7.39 11.40
CA PHE A 196 -22.29 -7.67 10.32
C PHE A 196 -21.41 -8.89 10.62
N LEU A 197 -20.93 -9.05 11.87
CA LEU A 197 -20.17 -10.22 12.29
C LEU A 197 -20.98 -11.52 12.16
N ARG A 198 -22.31 -11.47 12.48
CA ARG A 198 -23.22 -12.62 12.26
C ARG A 198 -23.35 -12.96 10.78
N ALA A 199 -23.51 -11.97 9.93
CA ALA A 199 -23.62 -12.17 8.50
C ALA A 199 -22.36 -12.82 7.91
N LEU A 200 -21.18 -12.61 8.54
CA LEU A 200 -19.90 -13.20 8.16
C LEU A 200 -19.60 -14.57 8.79
N GLY A 201 -20.47 -15.09 9.69
CA GLY A 201 -20.33 -16.46 10.17
C GLY A 201 -20.46 -16.68 11.68
N LEU A 202 -20.39 -15.60 12.51
CA LEU A 202 -20.62 -15.72 13.96
C LEU A 202 -22.12 -15.61 14.28
N GLY A 203 -22.87 -16.69 14.03
CA GLY A 203 -24.34 -16.69 14.02
C GLY A 203 -25.03 -16.39 15.36
N THR A 204 -24.45 -16.80 16.50
CA THR A 204 -25.08 -16.67 17.83
C THR A 204 -24.35 -15.66 18.71
N ASP A 205 -25.08 -15.13 19.73
CA ASP A 205 -24.50 -14.23 20.73
C ASP A 205 -23.36 -14.88 21.50
N GLU A 206 -23.49 -16.16 21.80
CA GLU A 206 -22.48 -16.93 22.50
C GLU A 206 -21.19 -17.06 21.69
N GLN A 207 -21.29 -17.30 20.38
CA GLN A 207 -20.13 -17.34 19.50
C GLN A 207 -19.40 -16.00 19.43
N ILE A 208 -20.14 -14.88 19.37
CA ILE A 208 -19.55 -13.54 19.37
C ILE A 208 -18.85 -13.27 20.71
N ARG A 209 -19.50 -13.58 21.84
CA ARG A 209 -18.89 -13.41 23.18
C ARG A 209 -17.65 -14.29 23.35
N GLN A 210 -17.73 -15.54 22.97
CA GLN A 210 -16.58 -16.47 23.03
C GLN A 210 -15.42 -15.99 22.17
N TYR A 211 -15.73 -15.37 21.01
CA TYR A 211 -14.71 -14.91 20.08
C TYR A 211 -14.02 -13.62 20.55
N PHE A 212 -14.79 -12.63 21.03
CA PHE A 212 -14.27 -11.31 21.41
C PHE A 212 -14.01 -11.15 22.92
N GLY A 213 -14.61 -12.00 23.76
CA GLY A 213 -14.52 -11.98 25.22
C GLY A 213 -15.89 -11.75 25.87
N ASP A 214 -16.24 -12.60 26.86
CA ASP A 214 -17.53 -12.57 27.57
C ASP A 214 -17.72 -11.29 28.37
N SER A 215 -16.65 -10.70 28.88
CA SER A 215 -16.63 -9.52 29.72
C SER A 215 -16.51 -8.19 28.99
N GLU A 216 -16.50 -8.19 27.65
CA GLU A 216 -16.35 -6.96 26.86
C GLU A 216 -17.64 -6.11 26.88
N PRO A 217 -17.64 -4.96 27.61
CA PRO A 217 -18.88 -4.21 27.85
C PRO A 217 -19.46 -3.61 26.55
N LYS A 218 -18.60 -3.19 25.62
CA LYS A 218 -19.05 -2.57 24.35
C LYS A 218 -19.65 -3.59 23.38
N ILE A 219 -19.13 -4.81 23.36
CA ILE A 219 -19.73 -5.91 22.59
C ILE A 219 -21.10 -6.27 23.17
N ASN A 220 -21.23 -6.37 24.50
CA ASN A 220 -22.50 -6.65 25.15
C ASN A 220 -23.53 -5.52 24.89
N ALA A 221 -23.15 -4.25 25.03
CA ALA A 221 -24.00 -3.11 24.70
C ALA A 221 -24.42 -3.10 23.20
N THR A 222 -23.56 -3.56 22.32
CA THR A 222 -23.88 -3.67 20.89
C THR A 222 -24.84 -4.83 20.61
N LEU A 223 -24.69 -5.97 21.30
CA LEU A 223 -25.60 -7.12 21.21
C LEU A 223 -27.01 -6.77 21.70
N GLU A 224 -27.15 -5.93 22.73
CA GLU A 224 -28.45 -5.43 23.19
C GLU A 224 -29.17 -4.55 22.16
N LYS A 225 -28.43 -3.88 21.29
CA LYS A 225 -28.97 -3.07 20.19
C LYS A 225 -29.22 -3.86 18.90
N ASP A 226 -28.66 -5.04 18.80
CA ASP A 226 -28.82 -5.92 17.65
C ASP A 226 -30.17 -6.62 17.69
N ILE A 227 -30.93 -6.48 16.62
CA ILE A 227 -32.27 -7.09 16.49
C ILE A 227 -32.21 -8.48 15.84
N THR A 228 -31.02 -8.93 15.42
CA THR A 228 -30.83 -10.18 14.71
C THR A 228 -30.29 -11.27 15.65
N HIS A 229 -30.70 -12.53 15.46
CA HIS A 229 -30.32 -13.66 16.32
C HIS A 229 -29.71 -14.82 15.53
N SER A 230 -29.70 -14.73 14.22
CA SER A 230 -29.14 -15.77 13.32
C SER A 230 -28.37 -15.16 12.17
N THR A 231 -27.51 -15.97 11.52
CA THR A 231 -26.78 -15.58 10.31
C THR A 231 -27.72 -15.14 9.18
N GLU A 232 -28.85 -15.84 9.02
CA GLU A 232 -29.82 -15.57 7.95
C GLU A 232 -30.51 -14.22 8.16
N GLU A 233 -31.00 -13.95 9.40
CA GLU A 233 -31.59 -12.65 9.75
C GLU A 233 -30.60 -11.50 9.56
N ALA A 234 -29.36 -11.71 9.97
CA ALA A 234 -28.29 -10.71 9.81
C ALA A 234 -27.98 -10.42 8.33
N LEU A 235 -27.94 -11.42 7.48
CA LEU A 235 -27.78 -11.25 6.03
C LEU A 235 -28.92 -10.44 5.42
N LEU A 236 -30.17 -10.73 5.81
CA LEU A 236 -31.33 -10.01 5.33
C LEU A 236 -31.33 -8.54 5.80
N GLU A 237 -30.93 -8.29 7.05
CA GLU A 237 -30.85 -6.91 7.56
C GLU A 237 -29.73 -6.12 6.89
N CYS A 238 -28.57 -6.72 6.70
CA CYS A 238 -27.49 -6.11 5.91
C CYS A 238 -27.95 -5.72 4.50
N TYR A 239 -28.66 -6.62 3.82
CA TYR A 239 -29.17 -6.35 2.48
C TYR A 239 -30.20 -5.20 2.44
N ARG A 240 -31.13 -5.16 3.41
CA ARG A 240 -32.10 -4.06 3.53
C ARG A 240 -31.44 -2.69 3.69
N LYS A 241 -30.31 -2.63 4.41
CA LYS A 241 -29.53 -1.39 4.59
C LYS A 241 -28.75 -1.01 3.34
N LEU A 242 -28.21 -2.00 2.62
CA LEU A 242 -27.40 -1.79 1.42
C LEU A 242 -28.27 -1.47 0.19
N ARG A 243 -29.44 -2.13 0.06
CA ARG A 243 -30.37 -1.95 -1.07
C ARG A 243 -31.80 -1.75 -0.59
N PRO A 244 -32.11 -0.55 -0.10
CA PRO A 244 -33.48 -0.23 0.32
C PRO A 244 -34.46 -0.30 -0.87
N GLY A 245 -35.54 -1.05 -0.70
CA GLY A 245 -36.60 -1.19 -1.71
C GLY A 245 -36.58 -2.50 -2.51
N GLU A 246 -35.52 -3.29 -2.41
CA GLU A 246 -35.50 -4.64 -3.00
C GLU A 246 -35.91 -5.71 -1.96
N PRO A 247 -36.73 -6.70 -2.31
CA PRO A 247 -37.06 -7.79 -1.40
C PRO A 247 -35.81 -8.65 -1.11
N PRO A 248 -35.40 -8.78 0.16
CA PRO A 248 -34.19 -9.52 0.48
C PRO A 248 -34.46 -11.04 0.46
N THR A 249 -33.54 -11.81 -0.14
CA THR A 249 -33.44 -13.26 0.02
C THR A 249 -32.09 -13.59 0.61
N VAL A 250 -31.96 -14.73 1.31
CA VAL A 250 -30.69 -15.14 1.95
C VAL A 250 -29.59 -15.32 0.89
N GLU A 251 -29.92 -15.95 -0.24
CA GLU A 251 -28.97 -16.18 -1.32
C GLU A 251 -28.50 -14.89 -1.99
N SER A 252 -29.43 -13.97 -2.32
CA SER A 252 -29.07 -12.68 -2.91
C SER A 252 -28.26 -11.82 -1.94
N SER A 253 -28.56 -11.88 -0.65
CA SER A 253 -27.84 -11.15 0.39
C SER A 253 -26.40 -11.66 0.54
N ARG A 254 -26.22 -12.97 0.59
CA ARG A 254 -24.90 -13.61 0.66
C ARG A 254 -24.08 -13.31 -0.60
N SER A 255 -24.69 -13.48 -1.78
CA SER A 255 -24.05 -13.16 -3.04
C SER A 255 -23.61 -11.69 -3.11
N HIS A 256 -24.47 -10.77 -2.61
CA HIS A 256 -24.14 -9.35 -2.61
C HIS A 256 -22.96 -9.00 -1.71
N ILE A 257 -22.89 -9.55 -0.48
CA ILE A 257 -21.73 -9.35 0.43
C ILE A 257 -20.47 -9.95 -0.19
N ASN A 258 -20.55 -11.13 -0.77
CA ASN A 258 -19.42 -11.76 -1.45
C ASN A 258 -18.89 -10.90 -2.60
N LEU A 259 -19.78 -10.34 -3.42
CA LEU A 259 -19.41 -9.45 -4.52
C LEU A 259 -18.79 -8.12 -4.04
N LEU A 260 -19.19 -7.62 -2.85
CA LEU A 260 -18.66 -6.37 -2.32
C LEU A 260 -17.25 -6.49 -1.75
N PHE A 261 -16.93 -7.60 -1.06
CA PHE A 261 -15.70 -7.73 -0.28
C PHE A 261 -14.76 -8.84 -0.71
N PHE A 262 -15.28 -9.94 -1.26
CA PHE A 262 -14.50 -11.17 -1.51
C PHE A 262 -14.29 -11.48 -2.99
N ASP A 263 -14.89 -10.70 -3.90
CA ASP A 263 -14.66 -10.84 -5.35
C ASP A 263 -13.44 -10.01 -5.79
N PRO A 264 -12.35 -10.64 -6.26
CA PRO A 264 -11.13 -9.94 -6.71
C PRO A 264 -11.37 -8.95 -7.86
N ARG A 265 -12.44 -9.16 -8.63
CA ARG A 265 -12.82 -8.25 -9.74
C ARG A 265 -13.36 -6.92 -9.24
N ARG A 266 -13.95 -6.88 -8.05
CA ARG A 266 -14.60 -5.70 -7.47
C ARG A 266 -13.87 -5.11 -6.30
N TYR A 267 -13.21 -5.93 -5.50
CA TYR A 267 -12.47 -5.51 -4.31
C TYR A 267 -11.00 -5.88 -4.44
N ASP A 268 -10.13 -4.92 -4.27
CA ASP A 268 -8.68 -5.11 -4.38
C ASP A 268 -7.96 -4.20 -3.38
N LEU A 269 -7.20 -4.81 -2.48
CA LEU A 269 -6.30 -4.10 -1.56
C LEU A 269 -4.99 -3.71 -2.24
N ALA A 270 -4.64 -4.34 -3.35
CA ALA A 270 -3.33 -4.39 -3.95
C ALA A 270 -2.24 -4.90 -2.96
N ARG A 271 -1.01 -5.08 -3.43
CA ARG A 271 0.11 -5.59 -2.62
C ARG A 271 0.43 -4.65 -1.44
N PHE A 272 0.43 -3.35 -1.70
CA PHE A 272 0.72 -2.34 -0.68
C PHE A 272 -0.37 -2.24 0.40
N GLY A 273 -1.64 -2.40 0.06
CA GLY A 273 -2.74 -2.44 1.04
C GLY A 273 -2.69 -3.70 1.91
N ARG A 274 -2.40 -4.85 1.32
CA ARG A 274 -2.21 -6.11 2.05
C ARG A 274 -1.00 -6.02 3.00
N PHE A 275 0.13 -5.49 2.53
CA PHE A 275 1.32 -5.25 3.35
C PHE A 275 0.99 -4.37 4.56
N LYS A 276 0.31 -3.26 4.34
CA LYS A 276 -0.06 -2.31 5.40
C LYS A 276 -1.02 -2.93 6.42
N MET A 277 -2.04 -3.66 5.94
CA MET A 277 -3.03 -4.34 6.77
C MET A 277 -2.40 -5.43 7.63
N ASN A 278 -1.58 -6.29 7.06
CA ASN A 278 -0.89 -7.35 7.78
C ASN A 278 0.04 -6.80 8.86
N ASN A 279 0.77 -5.72 8.59
CA ASN A 279 1.64 -5.08 9.57
C ASN A 279 0.86 -4.39 10.71
N LYS A 280 -0.34 -3.86 10.43
CA LYS A 280 -1.18 -3.23 11.46
C LYS A 280 -1.87 -4.26 12.35
N LEU A 281 -2.36 -5.35 11.77
CA LEU A 281 -3.16 -6.35 12.46
C LEU A 281 -2.33 -7.50 13.07
N CYS A 282 -1.00 -7.49 12.92
CA CYS A 282 -0.14 -8.53 13.52
C CYS A 282 -0.20 -8.52 15.06
N LEU A 283 0.10 -9.66 15.67
CA LEU A 283 0.15 -9.79 17.14
C LEU A 283 1.34 -9.05 17.73
N SER A 284 2.52 -9.17 17.13
CA SER A 284 3.79 -8.72 17.69
C SER A 284 3.77 -7.27 18.15
N ARG A 285 3.14 -6.36 17.38
CA ARG A 285 3.02 -4.93 17.71
C ARG A 285 2.03 -4.62 18.84
N ARG A 286 1.18 -5.58 19.21
CA ARG A 286 0.06 -5.37 20.12
C ARG A 286 0.27 -6.05 21.48
N ILE A 287 1.00 -7.16 21.54
CA ILE A 287 1.21 -7.93 22.78
C ILE A 287 2.54 -7.57 23.48
N ALA A 288 3.47 -6.92 22.77
CA ALA A 288 4.75 -6.51 23.36
C ALA A 288 4.54 -5.56 24.56
N GLY A 289 5.21 -5.88 25.68
CA GLY A 289 5.13 -5.10 26.91
C GLY A 289 4.04 -5.54 27.91
N TYR A 290 3.11 -6.40 27.50
CA TYR A 290 2.04 -6.93 28.37
C TYR A 290 2.42 -8.27 28.97
N LYS A 291 1.69 -8.68 30.04
CA LYS A 291 1.81 -10.04 30.63
C LYS A 291 0.75 -10.93 30.00
N THR A 292 1.11 -12.20 29.76
CA THR A 292 0.15 -13.19 29.27
C THR A 292 -0.76 -13.71 30.40
N ALA A 293 -2.04 -13.93 30.12
CA ALA A 293 -2.98 -14.52 31.07
C ALA A 293 -3.00 -16.06 31.03
N GLU A 294 -2.48 -16.63 29.96
CA GLU A 294 -2.50 -18.06 29.66
C GLU A 294 -1.12 -18.50 29.12
N ASP A 295 -0.84 -19.80 29.14
CA ASP A 295 0.34 -20.35 28.48
C ASP A 295 0.19 -20.26 26.96
N ILE A 296 1.22 -19.74 26.28
CA ILE A 296 1.24 -19.60 24.84
C ILE A 296 2.04 -20.76 24.24
N ILE A 297 1.36 -21.57 23.43
CA ILE A 297 1.92 -22.80 22.83
C ILE A 297 1.96 -22.62 21.29
N ALA A 298 3.06 -23.02 20.67
CA ALA A 298 3.20 -23.02 19.22
C ALA A 298 2.26 -24.04 18.57
N PRO A 299 1.42 -23.66 17.59
CA PRO A 299 0.39 -24.53 17.03
C PRO A 299 0.91 -25.77 16.27
N LEU A 300 2.13 -25.71 15.71
CA LEU A 300 2.73 -26.80 14.93
C LEU A 300 3.64 -27.70 15.78
N THR A 301 4.45 -27.12 16.66
CA THR A 301 5.46 -27.86 17.42
C THR A 301 4.99 -28.29 18.80
N GLY A 302 3.95 -27.65 19.35
CA GLY A 302 3.51 -27.85 20.72
C GLY A 302 4.47 -27.28 21.78
N GLU A 303 5.45 -26.51 21.38
CA GLU A 303 6.43 -25.89 22.27
C GLU A 303 5.82 -24.74 23.07
N LEU A 304 6.17 -24.62 24.34
CA LEU A 304 5.77 -23.51 25.20
C LEU A 304 6.62 -22.29 24.89
N LEU A 305 6.00 -21.28 24.26
CA LEU A 305 6.65 -20.02 23.89
C LEU A 305 6.68 -19.03 25.05
N ALA A 306 5.61 -18.92 25.83
CA ALA A 306 5.54 -18.07 27.02
C ALA A 306 4.65 -18.69 28.09
N ALA A 307 5.11 -18.66 29.34
CA ALA A 307 4.35 -19.16 30.48
C ALA A 307 3.36 -18.08 30.98
N LYS A 308 2.26 -18.51 31.59
CA LYS A 308 1.27 -17.64 32.21
C LYS A 308 1.91 -16.64 33.18
N GLY A 309 1.57 -15.36 33.04
CA GLY A 309 2.09 -14.27 33.87
C GLY A 309 3.43 -13.71 33.41
N GLU A 310 4.07 -14.30 32.40
CA GLU A 310 5.32 -13.81 31.82
C GLU A 310 5.09 -12.53 31.05
N ARG A 311 6.03 -11.57 31.17
CA ARG A 311 6.00 -10.33 30.38
C ARG A 311 6.64 -10.57 29.03
N ILE A 312 5.89 -10.28 27.97
CA ILE A 312 6.31 -10.45 26.58
C ILE A 312 7.17 -9.25 26.16
N ASN A 313 8.46 -9.47 25.87
CA ASN A 313 9.31 -8.45 25.26
C ASN A 313 9.06 -8.40 23.73
N HIS A 314 9.69 -7.45 23.03
CA HIS A 314 9.48 -7.27 21.59
C HIS A 314 9.94 -8.49 20.77
N GLU A 315 11.09 -9.04 21.09
CA GLU A 315 11.67 -10.22 20.38
C GLU A 315 10.75 -11.44 20.53
N LYS A 316 10.29 -11.68 21.75
CA LYS A 316 9.37 -12.77 22.05
C LYS A 316 7.99 -12.58 21.41
N ALA A 317 7.52 -11.34 21.30
CA ALA A 317 6.29 -11.04 20.59
C ALA A 317 6.38 -11.38 19.09
N VAL A 318 7.52 -11.11 18.47
CA VAL A 318 7.80 -11.48 17.07
C VAL A 318 7.91 -12.99 16.92
N GLU A 319 8.55 -13.68 17.87
CA GLU A 319 8.65 -15.14 17.88
C GLU A 319 7.27 -15.80 17.98
N ILE A 320 6.40 -15.34 18.89
CA ILE A 320 5.02 -15.82 19.05
C ILE A 320 4.21 -15.61 17.77
N ASP A 321 4.31 -14.43 17.17
CA ASP A 321 3.61 -14.09 15.92
C ASP A 321 4.07 -14.97 14.75
N ASN A 322 5.39 -15.19 14.62
CA ASN A 322 5.97 -16.01 13.56
C ASN A 322 5.81 -17.51 13.80
N ALA A 323 5.51 -17.96 15.01
CA ALA A 323 5.17 -19.36 15.29
C ALA A 323 3.76 -19.75 14.83
N GLY A 324 2.97 -18.80 14.32
CA GLY A 324 1.60 -19.04 13.83
C GLY A 324 0.52 -18.93 14.89
N VAL A 325 0.84 -18.38 16.07
CA VAL A 325 -0.15 -18.08 17.10
C VAL A 325 -1.04 -16.93 16.60
N SER A 326 -2.33 -17.17 16.49
CA SER A 326 -3.28 -16.16 16.01
C SER A 326 -4.01 -15.43 17.15
N ARG A 327 -4.03 -15.97 18.36
CA ARG A 327 -4.79 -15.45 19.50
C ARG A 327 -3.98 -15.54 20.80
N VAL A 328 -3.98 -14.46 21.58
CA VAL A 328 -3.31 -14.37 22.88
C VAL A 328 -4.18 -13.58 23.84
N THR A 329 -4.32 -14.03 25.10
CA THR A 329 -4.99 -13.28 26.16
C THR A 329 -3.93 -12.54 26.97
N VAL A 330 -4.00 -11.21 27.02
CA VAL A 330 -3.06 -10.36 27.75
C VAL A 330 -3.73 -9.72 28.97
N ILE A 331 -2.94 -9.46 30.01
CA ILE A 331 -3.37 -8.77 31.24
C ILE A 331 -3.04 -7.29 31.09
N VAL A 332 -4.06 -6.45 31.15
CA VAL A 332 -3.93 -4.99 31.13
C VAL A 332 -4.09 -4.47 32.56
N GLU A 333 -3.03 -3.89 33.09
CA GLU A 333 -3.00 -3.27 34.41
C GLU A 333 -3.27 -1.76 34.26
N ARG A 334 -4.37 -1.25 34.86
CA ARG A 334 -4.68 0.18 34.92
C ARG A 334 -4.49 0.69 36.34
N LYS A 335 -3.91 1.89 36.48
CA LYS A 335 -3.74 2.50 37.81
C LYS A 335 -5.09 2.69 38.49
N GLY A 336 -5.29 2.00 39.64
CA GLY A 336 -6.49 2.14 40.47
C GLY A 336 -7.71 1.32 40.02
N GLN A 337 -7.54 0.37 39.10
CA GLN A 337 -8.55 -0.58 38.66
C GLN A 337 -8.01 -2.01 38.76
N ASP A 338 -8.89 -2.98 38.87
CA ASP A 338 -8.50 -4.39 38.79
C ASP A 338 -7.96 -4.73 37.41
N PRO A 339 -6.96 -5.64 37.33
CA PRO A 339 -6.42 -6.09 36.05
C PRO A 339 -7.49 -6.76 35.20
N ILE A 340 -7.52 -6.42 33.93
CA ILE A 340 -8.50 -6.95 32.96
C ILE A 340 -7.79 -7.87 31.97
N ASN A 341 -8.36 -9.02 31.69
CA ASN A 341 -7.91 -9.91 30.64
C ASN A 341 -8.52 -9.49 29.31
N VAL A 342 -7.68 -9.16 28.35
CA VAL A 342 -8.09 -8.73 27.01
C VAL A 342 -7.61 -9.73 25.98
N ILE A 343 -8.51 -10.17 25.12
CA ILE A 343 -8.20 -11.08 24.03
C ILE A 343 -7.69 -10.28 22.85
N VAL A 344 -6.50 -10.60 22.38
CA VAL A 344 -5.86 -10.00 21.19
C VAL A 344 -5.68 -11.09 20.15
N PHE A 345 -6.20 -10.87 18.94
CA PHE A 345 -5.97 -11.80 17.83
C PHE A 345 -5.60 -11.05 16.54
N SER A 346 -4.79 -11.73 15.73
CA SER A 346 -4.34 -11.24 14.43
C SER A 346 -5.29 -11.69 13.31
N ASN A 347 -4.99 -11.24 12.09
CA ASN A 347 -5.64 -11.75 10.89
C ASN A 347 -5.07 -13.10 10.41
N GLY A 348 -4.23 -13.78 11.22
CA GLY A 348 -3.66 -15.09 10.90
C GLY A 348 -2.59 -15.07 9.79
N CYS A 349 -2.05 -13.91 9.43
CA CYS A 349 -0.93 -13.81 8.50
C CYS A 349 0.41 -13.81 9.25
N VAL A 350 1.35 -14.65 8.79
CA VAL A 350 2.68 -14.87 9.38
C VAL A 350 3.79 -14.70 8.35
N ASP A 351 5.03 -14.59 8.82
CA ASP A 351 6.20 -14.66 7.94
C ASP A 351 6.40 -16.10 7.48
N ALA A 352 6.16 -16.36 6.19
CA ALA A 352 6.27 -17.70 5.61
C ALA A 352 7.70 -18.27 5.72
N GLN A 353 8.74 -17.43 5.75
CA GLN A 353 10.13 -17.90 5.86
C GLN A 353 10.40 -18.71 7.12
N SER A 354 9.64 -18.48 8.19
CA SER A 354 9.78 -19.22 9.46
C SER A 354 9.42 -20.71 9.35
N PHE A 355 8.73 -21.12 8.29
CA PHE A 355 8.20 -22.50 8.13
C PHE A 355 8.90 -23.32 7.05
N PHE A 356 9.71 -22.69 6.19
CA PHE A 356 10.36 -23.35 5.07
C PHE A 356 11.88 -23.22 5.13
N SER A 357 12.60 -24.27 4.69
CA SER A 357 14.05 -24.33 4.67
C SER A 357 14.70 -23.62 3.49
N PHE A 358 13.91 -23.25 2.47
CA PHE A 358 14.34 -22.54 1.26
C PHE A 358 13.86 -21.09 1.27
N ASP A 359 14.42 -20.24 0.42
CA ASP A 359 13.97 -18.84 0.30
C ASP A 359 12.59 -18.79 -0.38
N VAL A 360 11.56 -18.43 0.39
CA VAL A 360 10.18 -18.34 -0.10
C VAL A 360 9.97 -17.20 -1.12
N LYS A 361 10.92 -16.26 -1.19
CA LYS A 361 10.87 -15.18 -2.19
C LYS A 361 11.03 -15.68 -3.60
N GLU A 362 11.74 -16.81 -3.80
CA GLU A 362 11.85 -17.48 -5.09
C GLU A 362 10.48 -17.94 -5.64
N CYS A 363 9.52 -18.22 -4.73
CA CYS A 363 8.14 -18.58 -5.06
C CYS A 363 7.20 -17.35 -5.18
N GLY A 364 7.75 -16.13 -5.13
CA GLY A 364 6.97 -14.88 -5.19
C GLY A 364 6.37 -14.43 -3.86
N ILE A 365 6.59 -15.13 -2.75
CA ILE A 365 6.06 -14.80 -1.43
C ILE A 365 6.97 -13.73 -0.78
N ASN A 366 6.58 -12.47 -0.92
CA ASN A 366 7.34 -11.32 -0.40
C ASN A 366 6.67 -10.65 0.80
N GLU A 367 5.43 -10.98 1.08
CA GLU A 367 4.60 -10.44 2.16
C GLU A 367 4.22 -11.55 3.14
N ARG A 368 3.67 -11.17 4.28
CA ARG A 368 3.13 -12.13 5.25
C ARG A 368 1.98 -12.91 4.62
N ALA A 369 1.99 -14.23 4.78
CA ALA A 369 1.04 -15.16 4.17
C ALA A 369 0.12 -15.80 5.20
N SER A 370 -1.03 -16.29 4.77
CA SER A 370 -2.01 -16.98 5.62
C SER A 370 -1.42 -18.25 6.24
N PHE A 371 -1.39 -18.31 7.57
CA PHE A 371 -0.91 -19.49 8.30
C PHE A 371 -1.78 -20.73 8.04
N ALA A 372 -3.09 -20.54 7.87
CA ALA A 372 -4.00 -21.64 7.56
C ALA A 372 -3.67 -22.33 6.23
N GLU A 373 -3.30 -21.55 5.22
CA GLU A 373 -2.89 -22.09 3.91
C GLU A 373 -1.46 -22.69 3.97
N ILE A 374 -0.53 -22.06 4.69
CA ILE A 374 0.81 -22.62 4.94
C ILE A 374 0.69 -23.98 5.60
N ARG A 375 -0.15 -24.12 6.64
CA ARG A 375 -0.38 -25.39 7.32
C ARG A 375 -0.89 -26.49 6.39
N LYS A 376 -1.83 -26.17 5.50
CA LYS A 376 -2.32 -27.13 4.49
C LYS A 376 -1.20 -27.64 3.58
N ILE A 377 -0.26 -26.79 3.20
CA ILE A 377 0.88 -27.16 2.36
C ILE A 377 1.84 -28.06 3.15
N LEU A 378 2.14 -27.72 4.40
CA LEU A 378 3.02 -28.53 5.27
C LEU A 378 2.41 -29.89 5.59
N ASP A 379 1.09 -29.96 5.79
CA ASP A 379 0.36 -31.21 6.02
C ASP A 379 0.27 -32.07 4.74
N ALA A 380 0.34 -31.48 3.54
CA ALA A 380 0.24 -32.19 2.28
C ALA A 380 1.56 -32.86 1.86
N THR A 381 2.69 -32.20 2.03
CA THR A 381 4.01 -32.72 1.62
C THR A 381 5.15 -32.17 2.46
N SER A 382 6.19 -33.03 2.63
CA SER A 382 7.45 -32.66 3.27
C SER A 382 8.58 -32.42 2.27
N ASP A 383 8.35 -32.67 0.97
CA ASP A 383 9.35 -32.46 -0.08
C ASP A 383 9.47 -30.96 -0.44
N PRO A 384 10.67 -30.36 -0.33
CA PRO A 384 10.88 -28.93 -0.62
C PRO A 384 10.50 -28.51 -2.05
N GLU A 385 10.69 -29.36 -3.06
CA GLU A 385 10.35 -29.00 -4.45
C GLU A 385 8.83 -29.03 -4.67
N GLU A 386 8.11 -30.00 -4.13
CA GLU A 386 6.66 -30.02 -4.16
C GLU A 386 6.07 -28.84 -3.34
N GLN A 387 6.68 -28.48 -2.23
CA GLN A 387 6.29 -27.30 -1.43
C GLN A 387 6.43 -26.02 -2.24
N LYS A 388 7.51 -25.83 -3.01
CA LYS A 388 7.70 -24.67 -3.89
C LYS A 388 6.62 -24.60 -4.97
N GLU A 389 6.31 -25.73 -5.58
CA GLU A 389 5.23 -25.80 -6.59
C GLU A 389 3.86 -25.44 -6.00
N LEU A 390 3.53 -25.99 -4.82
CA LEU A 390 2.29 -25.70 -4.12
C LEU A 390 2.20 -24.25 -3.64
N LEU A 391 3.32 -23.65 -3.18
CA LEU A 391 3.38 -22.22 -2.83
C LEU A 391 3.08 -21.33 -4.05
N THR A 392 3.70 -21.62 -5.18
CA THR A 392 3.48 -20.87 -6.42
C THR A 392 2.04 -21.02 -6.93
N LYS A 393 1.50 -22.24 -6.90
CA LYS A 393 0.13 -22.51 -7.35
C LYS A 393 -0.94 -21.88 -6.47
N ASN A 394 -0.71 -21.80 -5.15
CA ASN A 394 -1.67 -21.26 -4.19
C ASN A 394 -1.34 -19.81 -3.78
N HIS A 395 -0.54 -19.09 -4.54
CA HIS A 395 -0.10 -17.74 -4.23
C HIS A 395 -1.26 -16.81 -3.83
N ASP A 396 -2.35 -16.79 -4.59
CA ASP A 396 -3.50 -15.91 -4.35
C ASP A 396 -4.30 -16.26 -3.09
N LYS A 397 -4.21 -17.51 -2.62
CA LYS A 397 -4.81 -17.94 -1.34
C LYS A 397 -3.90 -17.62 -0.15
N LEU A 398 -2.58 -17.69 -0.35
CA LEU A 398 -1.58 -17.37 0.64
C LEU A 398 -1.54 -15.86 0.91
N ILE A 399 -1.57 -15.05 -0.15
CA ILE A 399 -1.57 -13.59 -0.10
C ILE A 399 -2.83 -13.09 -0.81
N SER A 400 -3.94 -13.08 -0.09
CA SER A 400 -5.22 -12.63 -0.65
C SER A 400 -5.17 -11.16 -1.05
N ARG A 401 -5.60 -10.84 -2.25
CA ARG A 401 -5.77 -9.46 -2.74
C ARG A 401 -7.07 -8.82 -2.25
N THR A 402 -8.04 -9.64 -1.84
CA THR A 402 -9.30 -9.18 -1.23
C THR A 402 -9.19 -9.17 0.29
N VAL A 403 -10.08 -8.46 0.96
CA VAL A 403 -10.22 -8.59 2.40
C VAL A 403 -10.68 -10.01 2.74
N THR A 404 -10.25 -10.51 3.90
CA THR A 404 -10.69 -11.80 4.44
C THR A 404 -11.61 -11.58 5.65
N VAL A 405 -12.34 -12.62 6.04
CA VAL A 405 -13.18 -12.55 7.25
C VAL A 405 -12.33 -12.32 8.49
N GLU A 406 -11.15 -12.93 8.54
CA GLU A 406 -10.16 -12.77 9.60
C GLU A 406 -9.65 -11.32 9.69
N ASP A 407 -9.45 -10.63 8.57
CA ASP A 407 -9.09 -9.22 8.55
C ASP A 407 -10.17 -8.36 9.20
N ILE A 408 -11.44 -8.62 8.89
CA ILE A 408 -12.58 -7.90 9.44
C ILE A 408 -12.67 -8.13 10.95
N PHE A 409 -12.58 -9.39 11.40
CA PHE A 409 -12.63 -9.72 12.82
C PHE A 409 -11.44 -9.12 13.58
N ALA A 410 -10.23 -9.24 13.04
CA ALA A 410 -9.04 -8.64 13.64
C ALA A 410 -9.12 -7.11 13.69
N SER A 411 -9.73 -6.46 12.69
CA SER A 411 -9.91 -5.01 12.69
C SER A 411 -10.88 -4.54 13.79
N VAL A 412 -11.96 -5.27 14.04
CA VAL A 412 -12.88 -5.01 15.15
C VAL A 412 -12.18 -5.27 16.49
N ASN A 413 -11.42 -6.35 16.62
CA ASN A 413 -10.63 -6.63 17.82
C ASN A 413 -9.58 -5.55 18.11
N TYR A 414 -8.95 -5.00 17.08
CA TYR A 414 -8.02 -3.88 17.25
C TYR A 414 -8.74 -2.64 17.80
N LEU A 415 -9.94 -2.34 17.30
CA LEU A 415 -10.77 -1.23 17.80
C LEU A 415 -11.13 -1.41 19.28
N LEU A 416 -11.49 -2.64 19.70
CA LEU A 416 -11.71 -2.99 21.11
C LEU A 416 -10.42 -2.83 21.93
N GLY A 417 -9.28 -3.25 21.39
CA GLY A 417 -7.97 -3.11 22.03
C GLY A 417 -7.62 -1.67 22.36
N LEU A 418 -7.96 -0.72 21.48
CA LEU A 418 -7.70 0.72 21.70
C LEU A 418 -8.41 1.26 22.96
N ASP A 419 -9.60 0.79 23.26
CA ASP A 419 -10.32 1.15 24.49
C ASP A 419 -9.58 0.69 25.76
N HIS A 420 -8.82 -0.38 25.65
CA HIS A 420 -7.99 -0.93 26.72
C HIS A 420 -6.55 -0.40 26.71
N GLY A 421 -6.20 0.47 25.74
CA GLY A 421 -4.86 1.01 25.57
C GLY A 421 -3.91 0.08 24.79
N ILE A 422 -4.45 -0.98 24.17
CA ILE A 422 -3.69 -1.89 23.31
C ILE A 422 -3.75 -1.38 21.86
N GLY A 423 -2.59 -1.10 21.28
CA GLY A 423 -2.49 -0.53 19.94
C GLY A 423 -2.34 0.99 19.95
N VAL A 424 -2.27 1.57 18.78
CA VAL A 424 -2.08 3.02 18.56
C VAL A 424 -3.00 3.50 17.45
N THR A 425 -3.44 4.75 17.57
CA THR A 425 -4.16 5.46 16.50
C THR A 425 -3.20 5.91 15.41
N ASP A 426 -3.72 6.14 14.22
CA ASP A 426 -2.94 6.52 13.05
C ASP A 426 -3.10 8.00 12.75
N GLU A 427 -2.01 8.65 12.40
CA GLU A 427 -2.01 10.01 11.85
C GLU A 427 -2.20 9.93 10.33
N ILE A 428 -3.15 10.71 9.81
CA ILE A 428 -3.50 10.69 8.39
C ILE A 428 -2.36 11.25 7.53
N ASP A 429 -1.67 12.27 8.04
CA ASP A 429 -0.64 13.01 7.30
C ASP A 429 0.77 12.40 7.41
N HIS A 430 0.92 11.38 8.23
CA HIS A 430 2.14 10.60 8.33
C HIS A 430 2.50 9.95 6.99
N LEU A 431 3.74 10.12 6.48
CA LEU A 431 4.17 9.55 5.19
C LEU A 431 4.28 8.02 5.17
N GLY A 432 4.18 7.36 6.30
CA GLY A 432 3.92 5.93 6.39
C GLY A 432 2.47 5.55 6.03
N ASN A 433 1.52 6.48 6.03
CA ASN A 433 0.10 6.30 5.72
C ASN A 433 -0.30 6.95 4.38
N ARG A 434 0.57 7.78 3.83
CA ARG A 434 0.42 8.38 2.50
C ARG A 434 1.45 7.76 1.56
N ARG A 435 1.01 7.39 0.38
CA ARG A 435 1.86 6.79 -0.65
C ARG A 435 1.81 7.57 -1.94
N VAL A 436 2.80 7.34 -2.78
CA VAL A 436 2.91 7.97 -4.10
C VAL A 436 2.40 7.00 -5.17
N ARG A 437 1.44 7.46 -5.98
CA ARG A 437 1.08 6.84 -7.24
C ARG A 437 1.91 7.47 -8.34
N SER A 438 2.89 6.75 -8.84
CA SER A 438 3.72 7.22 -9.95
C SER A 438 3.06 6.92 -11.30
N VAL A 439 3.67 7.38 -12.37
CA VAL A 439 3.15 7.30 -13.74
C VAL A 439 2.73 5.90 -14.16
N GLY A 440 3.50 4.88 -13.81
CA GLY A 440 3.20 3.49 -14.17
C GLY A 440 1.88 2.99 -13.59
N GLU A 441 1.62 3.25 -12.32
CA GLU A 441 0.37 2.89 -11.66
C GLU A 441 -0.83 3.68 -12.22
N LEU A 442 -0.62 4.97 -12.53
CA LEU A 442 -1.66 5.80 -13.15
C LEU A 442 -2.03 5.28 -14.54
N LEU A 443 -1.05 4.89 -15.35
CA LEU A 443 -1.27 4.27 -16.66
C LEU A 443 -1.95 2.91 -16.52
N GLN A 444 -1.53 2.07 -15.57
CA GLN A 444 -2.15 0.78 -15.29
C GLN A 444 -3.63 0.91 -14.97
N ASN A 445 -4.00 1.90 -14.15
CA ASN A 445 -5.40 2.15 -13.79
C ASN A 445 -6.23 2.54 -15.02
N GLN A 446 -5.70 3.38 -15.90
CA GLN A 446 -6.40 3.76 -17.14
C GLN A 446 -6.53 2.59 -18.12
N PHE A 447 -5.48 1.79 -18.20
CA PHE A 447 -5.47 0.59 -19.02
C PHE A 447 -6.54 -0.40 -18.54
N ARG A 448 -6.64 -0.62 -17.22
CA ARG A 448 -7.67 -1.45 -16.58
C ARG A 448 -9.09 -0.95 -16.88
N ILE A 449 -9.33 0.36 -16.82
CA ILE A 449 -10.64 0.96 -17.16
C ILE A 449 -10.97 0.72 -18.64
N GLY A 450 -10.00 0.90 -19.53
CA GLY A 450 -10.16 0.64 -20.97
C GLY A 450 -10.50 -0.82 -21.25
N PHE A 451 -9.79 -1.74 -20.60
CA PHE A 451 -10.02 -3.18 -20.72
C PHE A 451 -11.38 -3.63 -20.16
N ALA A 452 -11.83 -3.11 -19.03
CA ALA A 452 -13.15 -3.43 -18.49
C ALA A 452 -14.28 -3.00 -19.44
N ARG A 453 -14.11 -1.87 -20.13
CA ARG A 453 -15.05 -1.43 -21.18
C ARG A 453 -14.99 -2.37 -22.40
N MET A 454 -13.79 -2.79 -22.79
CA MET A 454 -13.56 -3.72 -23.90
C MET A 454 -14.17 -5.09 -23.59
N GLU A 455 -13.94 -5.65 -22.40
CA GLU A 455 -14.49 -6.92 -21.93
C GLU A 455 -16.01 -7.00 -22.13
N ARG A 456 -16.73 -5.92 -21.76
CA ARG A 456 -18.18 -5.84 -21.95
C ARG A 456 -18.56 -5.98 -23.43
N VAL A 457 -17.87 -5.26 -24.31
CA VAL A 457 -18.13 -5.32 -25.77
C VAL A 457 -17.78 -6.69 -26.34
N VAL A 458 -16.70 -7.31 -25.88
CA VAL A 458 -16.30 -8.67 -26.30
C VAL A 458 -17.37 -9.66 -25.91
N ARG A 459 -17.85 -9.63 -24.67
CA ARG A 459 -18.91 -10.53 -24.16
C ARG A 459 -20.22 -10.38 -24.95
N GLU A 460 -20.62 -9.16 -25.26
CA GLU A 460 -21.79 -8.89 -26.12
C GLU A 460 -21.61 -9.47 -27.54
N ARG A 461 -20.43 -9.28 -28.16
CA ARG A 461 -20.15 -9.80 -29.49
C ARG A 461 -20.08 -11.34 -29.51
N MET A 462 -19.47 -11.97 -28.52
CA MET A 462 -19.45 -13.43 -28.39
C MET A 462 -20.85 -14.01 -28.38
N THR A 463 -21.76 -13.38 -27.65
CA THR A 463 -23.16 -13.83 -27.55
C THR A 463 -23.92 -13.66 -28.88
N LEU A 464 -23.70 -12.57 -29.59
CA LEU A 464 -24.35 -12.32 -30.88
C LEU A 464 -23.81 -13.24 -31.99
N GLN A 465 -22.50 -13.38 -32.09
CA GLN A 465 -21.86 -14.21 -33.10
C GLN A 465 -22.08 -15.72 -32.89
N ASN A 466 -22.30 -16.17 -31.65
CA ASN A 466 -22.63 -17.53 -31.36
C ASN A 466 -24.01 -17.95 -31.95
N GLN A 467 -24.86 -16.94 -32.25
CA GLN A 467 -26.17 -17.14 -32.91
C GLN A 467 -26.07 -17.12 -34.44
N GLU A 468 -25.03 -16.51 -35.00
CA GLU A 468 -24.76 -16.49 -36.42
C GLU A 468 -23.72 -17.58 -36.76
N SER A 469 -24.03 -18.47 -37.68
CA SER A 469 -23.19 -19.63 -38.10
C SER A 469 -21.91 -19.25 -38.84
N GLY A 470 -21.23 -18.17 -38.40
CA GLY A 470 -19.99 -17.67 -38.97
C GLY A 470 -18.73 -18.15 -38.22
N GLU A 471 -17.59 -18.13 -38.91
CA GLU A 471 -16.30 -18.44 -38.30
C GLU A 471 -15.88 -17.34 -37.32
N ILE A 472 -15.83 -17.69 -36.04
CA ILE A 472 -15.46 -16.73 -34.98
C ILE A 472 -13.91 -16.71 -34.84
N THR A 473 -13.32 -15.51 -34.92
CA THR A 473 -11.88 -15.30 -34.75
C THR A 473 -11.64 -14.33 -33.58
N PRO A 474 -10.52 -14.46 -32.83
CA PRO A 474 -10.17 -13.50 -31.77
C PRO A 474 -10.17 -12.04 -32.24
N GLN A 475 -9.70 -11.78 -33.46
CA GLN A 475 -9.64 -10.43 -34.05
C GLN A 475 -11.03 -9.82 -34.29
N SER A 476 -12.06 -10.62 -34.62
CA SER A 476 -13.42 -10.13 -34.84
C SER A 476 -14.13 -9.72 -33.56
N LEU A 477 -13.74 -10.35 -32.44
CA LEU A 477 -14.31 -10.13 -31.13
C LEU A 477 -13.73 -8.89 -30.43
N VAL A 478 -12.41 -8.69 -30.52
CA VAL A 478 -11.71 -7.64 -29.76
C VAL A 478 -11.91 -6.27 -30.40
N ASN A 479 -12.36 -5.31 -29.62
CA ASN A 479 -12.44 -3.90 -29.98
C ASN A 479 -11.45 -3.07 -29.19
N ILE A 480 -10.40 -2.57 -29.81
CA ILE A 480 -9.32 -1.82 -29.16
C ILE A 480 -9.66 -0.38 -28.81
N ARG A 481 -10.73 0.20 -29.43
CA ARG A 481 -11.06 1.61 -29.29
C ARG A 481 -11.25 2.09 -27.84
N PRO A 482 -11.92 1.34 -26.92
CA PRO A 482 -12.06 1.76 -25.53
C PRO A 482 -10.73 1.89 -24.78
N VAL A 483 -9.76 1.02 -25.07
CA VAL A 483 -8.44 1.04 -24.44
C VAL A 483 -7.62 2.24 -24.92
N VAL A 484 -7.55 2.43 -26.23
CA VAL A 484 -6.84 3.58 -26.85
C VAL A 484 -7.47 4.90 -26.41
N ALA A 485 -8.81 4.97 -26.34
CA ALA A 485 -9.51 6.16 -25.89
C ALA A 485 -9.21 6.51 -24.44
N ALA A 486 -9.18 5.52 -23.52
CA ALA A 486 -8.89 5.75 -22.10
C ALA A 486 -7.48 6.31 -21.89
N ILE A 487 -6.48 5.76 -22.59
CA ILE A 487 -5.10 6.23 -22.48
C ILE A 487 -4.95 7.64 -23.09
N ARG A 488 -5.56 7.87 -24.25
CA ARG A 488 -5.53 9.19 -24.92
C ARG A 488 -6.21 10.27 -24.08
N GLU A 489 -7.35 9.95 -23.47
CA GLU A 489 -8.08 10.85 -22.56
C GLU A 489 -7.22 11.19 -21.34
N PHE A 490 -6.55 10.20 -20.75
CA PHE A 490 -5.67 10.41 -19.60
C PHE A 490 -4.50 11.34 -19.94
N ILE A 491 -3.74 11.06 -20.98
CA ILE A 491 -2.58 11.88 -21.35
C ILE A 491 -3.01 13.28 -21.80
N GLY A 492 -4.14 13.40 -22.48
CA GLY A 492 -4.62 14.69 -23.01
C GLY A 492 -5.34 15.58 -22.01
N SER A 493 -6.12 15.00 -21.09
CA SER A 493 -7.11 15.74 -20.28
C SER A 493 -6.98 15.56 -18.77
N SER A 494 -6.16 14.62 -18.28
CA SER A 494 -6.00 14.44 -16.83
C SER A 494 -5.30 15.64 -16.20
N PRO A 495 -5.76 16.09 -15.00
CA PRO A 495 -5.06 17.13 -14.24
C PRO A 495 -3.61 16.77 -13.86
N LEU A 496 -3.28 15.48 -13.85
CA LEU A 496 -1.93 14.98 -13.55
C LEU A 496 -1.01 14.95 -14.77
N SER A 497 -1.57 14.95 -15.98
CA SER A 497 -0.83 15.10 -17.22
C SER A 497 -0.72 16.57 -17.58
N GLN A 498 0.43 17.17 -17.32
CA GLN A 498 0.66 18.61 -17.48
C GLN A 498 1.64 18.88 -18.63
N PHE A 499 1.50 20.02 -19.29
CA PHE A 499 2.53 20.52 -20.17
C PHE A 499 3.83 20.71 -19.37
N MET A 500 4.94 20.22 -19.91
CA MET A 500 6.21 20.39 -19.24
C MET A 500 6.61 21.85 -19.17
N ASP A 501 7.02 22.27 -17.97
CA ASP A 501 7.58 23.60 -17.73
C ASP A 501 9.00 23.65 -18.28
N GLN A 502 9.24 24.33 -19.39
CA GLN A 502 10.48 24.35 -20.16
C GLN A 502 11.21 25.70 -20.13
N ASN A 503 11.05 26.51 -19.10
CA ASN A 503 11.72 27.82 -19.00
C ASN A 503 13.26 27.65 -18.91
N ASN A 504 13.71 26.65 -18.17
CA ASN A 504 15.11 26.28 -18.04
C ASN A 504 15.24 24.80 -17.64
N PRO A 505 16.44 24.19 -17.70
CA PRO A 505 16.63 22.78 -17.35
C PRO A 505 16.24 22.45 -15.89
N LEU A 506 16.40 23.38 -14.96
CA LEU A 506 16.04 23.16 -13.56
C LEU A 506 14.51 23.09 -13.39
N SER A 507 13.73 23.91 -14.09
CA SER A 507 12.27 23.87 -14.07
C SER A 507 11.72 22.55 -14.65
N GLU A 508 12.34 22.02 -15.70
CA GLU A 508 12.04 20.71 -16.24
C GLU A 508 12.27 19.60 -15.21
N LEU A 509 13.42 19.63 -14.54
CA LEU A 509 13.78 18.64 -13.53
C LEU A 509 12.85 18.68 -12.34
N THR A 510 12.55 19.86 -11.80
CA THR A 510 11.64 20.01 -10.66
C THR A 510 10.20 19.58 -11.00
N HIS A 511 9.73 19.84 -12.22
CA HIS A 511 8.42 19.39 -12.67
C HIS A 511 8.31 17.85 -12.69
N LYS A 512 9.36 17.14 -13.08
CA LYS A 512 9.42 15.68 -13.07
C LYS A 512 9.44 15.07 -11.65
N ARG A 513 9.88 15.82 -10.66
CA ARG A 513 9.95 15.42 -9.24
C ARG A 513 8.80 15.97 -8.40
N ARG A 514 7.82 16.61 -9.02
CA ARG A 514 6.63 17.15 -8.36
C ARG A 514 5.72 16.02 -7.87
N LEU A 515 5.13 16.22 -6.68
CA LEU A 515 4.11 15.36 -6.10
C LEU A 515 2.85 16.20 -5.85
N SER A 516 1.71 15.74 -6.38
CA SER A 516 0.44 16.43 -6.24
C SER A 516 -0.51 15.64 -5.33
N ALA A 517 -1.11 16.27 -4.34
CA ALA A 517 -2.19 15.68 -3.55
C ALA A 517 -3.56 15.77 -4.26
N LEU A 518 -3.62 16.52 -5.38
CA LEU A 518 -4.84 16.75 -6.16
C LEU A 518 -5.05 15.66 -7.22
N GLY A 519 -6.21 15.64 -7.83
CA GLY A 519 -6.54 14.76 -8.95
C GLY A 519 -7.50 13.63 -8.59
N PRO A 520 -7.78 12.72 -9.53
CA PRO A 520 -8.71 11.62 -9.32
C PRO A 520 -8.27 10.71 -8.16
N GLY A 521 -9.16 10.49 -7.18
CA GLY A 521 -8.86 9.72 -5.97
C GLY A 521 -8.02 10.45 -4.93
N GLY A 522 -7.66 11.72 -5.16
CA GLY A 522 -6.96 12.60 -4.24
C GLY A 522 -7.87 13.62 -3.56
N LEU A 523 -7.26 14.68 -3.03
CA LEU A 523 -7.94 15.78 -2.35
C LEU A 523 -8.52 16.79 -3.35
N SER A 524 -9.55 17.52 -2.93
CA SER A 524 -9.98 18.74 -3.61
C SER A 524 -9.49 19.98 -2.85
N ARG A 525 -9.19 21.06 -3.58
CA ARG A 525 -8.68 22.31 -3.00
C ARG A 525 -9.58 22.86 -1.89
N ASP A 526 -10.89 22.83 -2.12
CA ASP A 526 -11.88 23.42 -1.23
C ASP A 526 -12.13 22.58 0.04
N ARG A 527 -11.78 21.28 0.00
CA ARG A 527 -11.96 20.35 1.12
C ARG A 527 -10.67 20.09 1.91
N ALA A 528 -9.53 20.54 1.40
CA ALA A 528 -8.25 20.39 2.06
C ALA A 528 -8.12 21.42 3.19
N GLY A 529 -8.12 20.95 4.44
CA GLY A 529 -7.89 21.75 5.64
C GLY A 529 -6.42 22.19 5.79
N PHE A 530 -6.12 22.89 6.86
CA PHE A 530 -4.74 23.33 7.17
C PHE A 530 -3.83 22.16 7.49
N GLU A 531 -4.29 21.14 8.20
CA GLU A 531 -3.50 19.98 8.62
C GLU A 531 -2.81 19.27 7.46
N VAL A 532 -3.52 19.08 6.33
CA VAL A 532 -2.97 18.41 5.13
C VAL A 532 -1.91 19.27 4.42
N ARG A 533 -1.93 20.58 4.64
CA ARG A 533 -1.03 21.56 4.00
C ARG A 533 0.22 21.85 4.82
N ASP A 534 0.21 21.48 6.10
CA ASP A 534 1.31 21.67 7.01
C ASP A 534 2.48 20.70 6.72
N VAL A 535 3.66 21.07 7.19
CA VAL A 535 4.83 20.21 7.15
C VAL A 535 4.79 19.27 8.35
N HIS A 536 4.72 17.98 8.07
CA HIS A 536 4.77 16.94 9.09
C HIS A 536 6.23 16.51 9.35
N TYR A 537 6.58 16.06 10.56
CA TYR A 537 7.95 15.64 10.89
C TYR A 537 8.47 14.51 9.97
N THR A 538 7.58 13.65 9.45
CA THR A 538 7.94 12.58 8.50
C THR A 538 8.36 13.07 7.12
N HIS A 539 8.19 14.38 6.84
CA HIS A 539 8.66 14.99 5.59
C HIS A 539 10.19 15.08 5.53
N TYR A 540 10.86 14.99 6.68
CA TYR A 540 12.32 15.08 6.75
C TYR A 540 13.00 14.05 5.84
N GLY A 541 13.85 14.51 4.94
CA GLY A 541 14.55 13.69 3.97
C GLY A 541 13.67 13.09 2.85
N ARG A 542 12.36 13.36 2.82
CA ARG A 542 11.38 12.82 1.86
C ARG A 542 10.75 13.88 1.01
N LEU A 543 10.17 14.89 1.61
CA LEU A 543 9.54 16.03 0.93
C LEU A 543 10.25 17.32 1.34
N CYS A 544 10.48 18.20 0.38
CA CYS A 544 11.06 19.51 0.67
C CYS A 544 10.06 20.34 1.49
N PRO A 545 10.46 20.91 2.65
CA PRO A 545 9.58 21.73 3.47
C PRO A 545 9.41 23.15 2.92
N ILE A 546 10.23 23.56 1.96
CA ILE A 546 10.34 24.94 1.47
C ILE A 546 9.66 25.09 0.11
N GLU A 547 9.95 24.18 -0.84
CA GLU A 547 9.45 24.27 -2.20
C GLU A 547 7.99 23.85 -2.28
N THR A 548 7.09 24.83 -2.34
CA THR A 548 5.64 24.64 -2.53
C THR A 548 5.06 25.87 -3.22
N PRO A 549 3.99 25.77 -4.01
CA PRO A 549 3.35 26.96 -4.59
C PRO A 549 2.77 27.88 -3.54
N GLU A 550 2.71 29.17 -3.88
CA GLU A 550 1.93 30.16 -3.12
C GLU A 550 0.45 30.11 -3.51
N GLY A 551 -0.44 30.50 -2.60
CA GLY A 551 -1.88 30.60 -2.85
C GLY A 551 -2.67 29.32 -2.58
N SER A 552 -3.70 29.05 -3.37
CA SER A 552 -4.69 27.97 -3.14
C SER A 552 -4.12 26.56 -3.12
N ASN A 553 -2.98 26.34 -3.73
CA ASN A 553 -2.30 25.04 -3.82
C ASN A 553 -1.19 24.85 -2.79
N ILE A 554 -0.98 25.78 -1.85
CA ILE A 554 0.07 25.66 -0.83
C ILE A 554 -0.10 24.35 -0.05
N GLY A 555 1.00 23.62 0.14
CA GLY A 555 1.04 22.35 0.84
C GLY A 555 0.41 21.17 0.11
N LEU A 556 -0.38 21.40 -0.97
CA LEU A 556 -1.00 20.33 -1.78
C LEU A 556 -0.10 19.87 -2.94
N ILE A 557 0.81 20.73 -3.35
CA ILE A 557 1.85 20.43 -4.32
C ILE A 557 3.18 20.46 -3.58
N SER A 558 3.89 19.36 -3.58
CA SER A 558 5.17 19.19 -2.91
C SER A 558 6.22 18.67 -3.89
N TYR A 559 7.48 18.69 -3.47
CA TYR A 559 8.59 18.22 -4.29
C TYR A 559 9.42 17.22 -3.52
N LEU A 560 9.86 16.17 -4.22
CA LEU A 560 10.67 15.11 -3.65
C LEU A 560 12.03 15.65 -3.21
N ALA A 561 12.48 15.30 -2.01
CA ALA A 561 13.79 15.64 -1.51
C ALA A 561 14.92 15.03 -2.36
N SER A 562 16.12 15.62 -2.31
CA SER A 562 17.22 15.31 -3.24
C SER A 562 17.63 13.83 -3.26
N PHE A 563 17.69 13.17 -2.09
CA PHE A 563 18.12 11.79 -1.95
C PHE A 563 16.95 10.81 -1.73
N ALA A 564 15.72 11.28 -1.69
CA ALA A 564 14.55 10.45 -1.47
C ALA A 564 14.28 9.54 -2.67
N LYS A 565 13.84 8.32 -2.38
CA LYS A 565 13.41 7.32 -3.35
C LYS A 565 12.01 6.82 -3.05
N ILE A 566 11.36 6.22 -4.03
CA ILE A 566 10.07 5.57 -3.84
C ILE A 566 10.30 4.07 -3.87
N ASN A 567 9.81 3.36 -2.85
CA ASN A 567 9.92 1.91 -2.77
C ASN A 567 8.87 1.19 -3.65
N LYS A 568 8.96 -0.14 -3.69
CA LYS A 568 8.04 -1.00 -4.45
C LYS A 568 6.57 -0.90 -4.04
N TYR A 569 6.29 -0.40 -2.83
CA TYR A 569 4.93 -0.19 -2.31
C TYR A 569 4.42 1.25 -2.51
N GLY A 570 5.25 2.14 -3.04
CA GLY A 570 4.92 3.55 -3.27
C GLY A 570 5.20 4.47 -2.09
N PHE A 571 5.83 4.00 -1.00
CA PHE A 571 6.23 4.86 0.12
C PHE A 571 7.56 5.53 -0.17
N ILE A 572 7.69 6.77 0.31
CA ILE A 572 8.92 7.56 0.16
C ILE A 572 9.92 7.13 1.22
N GLU A 573 11.12 6.79 0.79
CA GLU A 573 12.24 6.37 1.64
C GLU A 573 13.34 7.42 1.64
N ALA A 574 13.97 7.58 2.79
CA ALA A 574 15.14 8.43 2.98
C ALA A 574 16.37 7.60 3.35
N PRO A 575 17.59 8.01 2.92
CA PRO A 575 18.82 7.27 3.21
C PRO A 575 19.40 7.66 4.56
N TYR A 576 19.87 6.65 5.30
CA TYR A 576 20.55 6.82 6.59
C TYR A 576 21.77 5.92 6.67
N ARG A 577 22.82 6.36 7.40
CA ARG A 577 24.00 5.58 7.72
C ARG A 577 23.76 4.79 8.99
N ARG A 578 24.08 3.52 8.96
CA ARG A 578 23.95 2.64 10.13
C ARG A 578 25.05 2.92 11.16
N VAL A 579 24.69 2.94 12.44
CA VAL A 579 25.61 3.02 13.56
C VAL A 579 25.71 1.64 14.20
N ASP A 580 26.94 1.15 14.36
CA ASP A 580 27.18 -0.08 15.09
C ASP A 580 27.11 0.21 16.60
N LYS A 581 26.15 -0.38 17.28
CA LYS A 581 25.92 -0.15 18.74
C LYS A 581 27.03 -0.69 19.62
N GLU A 582 27.72 -1.74 19.19
CA GLU A 582 28.79 -2.34 20.00
C GLU A 582 30.05 -1.48 19.98
N THR A 583 30.41 -0.98 18.82
CA THR A 583 31.65 -0.20 18.62
C THR A 583 31.44 1.31 18.65
N GLY A 584 30.19 1.78 18.48
CA GLY A 584 29.83 3.19 18.34
C GLY A 584 30.37 3.82 17.04
N VAL A 585 30.65 3.00 16.02
CA VAL A 585 31.18 3.43 14.72
C VAL A 585 30.04 3.70 13.75
N VAL A 586 30.04 4.84 13.10
CA VAL A 586 29.15 5.16 11.98
C VAL A 586 29.69 4.48 10.73
N THR A 587 28.97 3.47 10.23
CA THR A 587 29.38 2.71 9.04
C THR A 587 29.09 3.46 7.75
N ASP A 588 29.70 3.03 6.66
CA ASP A 588 29.38 3.54 5.31
C ASP A 588 28.20 2.78 4.66
N GLU A 589 27.61 1.83 5.41
CA GLU A 589 26.38 1.15 4.98
C GLU A 589 25.20 2.14 5.02
N VAL A 590 24.59 2.32 3.86
CA VAL A 590 23.42 3.19 3.71
C VAL A 590 22.16 2.37 3.58
N VAL A 591 21.22 2.62 4.47
CA VAL A 591 19.91 1.97 4.50
C VAL A 591 18.83 2.98 4.14
N TYR A 592 17.98 2.64 3.17
CA TYR A 592 16.79 3.43 2.86
C TYR A 592 15.62 2.95 3.71
N MET A 593 14.96 3.88 4.39
CA MET A 593 13.85 3.57 5.30
C MET A 593 12.62 4.43 5.00
N PRO A 594 11.41 3.83 4.97
CA PRO A 594 10.16 4.57 5.02
C PRO A 594 9.92 5.17 6.41
N ALA A 595 8.98 6.11 6.51
CA ALA A 595 8.76 6.88 7.73
C ALA A 595 8.31 6.05 8.94
N ASP A 596 7.52 5.02 8.71
CA ASP A 596 7.02 4.11 9.76
C ASP A 596 8.12 3.25 10.39
N VAL A 597 9.15 2.90 9.63
CA VAL A 597 10.33 2.18 10.13
C VAL A 597 11.27 3.14 10.85
N GLU A 598 11.47 4.35 10.33
CA GLU A 598 12.31 5.38 10.97
C GLU A 598 11.81 5.75 12.36
N ASP A 599 10.51 5.75 12.59
CA ASP A 599 9.90 6.07 13.90
C ASP A 599 10.34 5.15 15.05
N GLU A 600 10.90 4.00 14.75
CA GLU A 600 11.40 3.05 15.74
C GLU A 600 12.84 3.34 16.18
N TYR A 601 13.56 4.23 15.46
CA TYR A 601 14.98 4.47 15.64
C TYR A 601 15.32 5.91 16.05
N ILE A 602 16.49 6.07 16.68
CA ILE A 602 17.10 7.35 17.01
C ILE A 602 18.11 7.68 15.92
N VAL A 603 17.92 8.83 15.26
CA VAL A 603 18.76 9.28 14.14
C VAL A 603 19.53 10.52 14.50
N ALA A 604 20.87 10.45 14.39
CA ALA A 604 21.76 11.60 14.61
C ALA A 604 21.78 12.52 13.38
N GLN A 605 22.06 13.80 13.62
CA GLN A 605 22.23 14.79 12.55
C GLN A 605 23.54 14.58 11.79
N ALA A 606 23.55 14.92 10.50
CA ALA A 606 24.71 14.76 9.62
C ALA A 606 25.91 15.63 9.98
N ASN A 607 25.71 16.71 10.71
CA ASN A 607 26.75 17.68 11.12
C ASN A 607 27.44 17.31 12.43
N GLU A 608 27.04 16.23 13.11
CA GLU A 608 27.74 15.79 14.33
C GLU A 608 29.18 15.41 14.04
N PRO A 609 30.15 15.90 14.88
CA PRO A 609 31.54 15.64 14.65
C PRO A 609 31.91 14.17 14.89
N LEU A 610 32.56 13.58 13.90
CA LEU A 610 33.13 12.22 13.96
C LEU A 610 34.66 12.31 14.08
N ASP A 611 35.25 11.34 14.75
CA ASP A 611 36.71 11.15 14.83
C ASP A 611 37.26 10.47 13.54
N GLU A 612 38.57 10.21 13.50
CA GLU A 612 39.23 9.56 12.37
C GLU A 612 38.75 8.11 12.15
N ASN A 613 38.13 7.50 13.17
CA ASN A 613 37.55 6.15 13.14
C ASN A 613 36.05 6.16 12.92
N ASN A 614 35.47 7.27 12.49
CA ASN A 614 34.00 7.46 12.31
C ASN A 614 33.18 7.24 13.60
N ARG A 615 33.73 7.55 14.78
CA ARG A 615 32.99 7.51 16.05
C ARG A 615 32.54 8.91 16.45
N PHE A 616 31.43 9.00 17.15
CA PHE A 616 30.97 10.27 17.73
C PHE A 616 31.97 10.80 18.77
N VAL A 617 32.43 12.01 18.59
CA VAL A 617 33.37 12.68 19.50
C VAL A 617 32.69 13.04 20.83
N ARG A 618 31.42 13.46 20.77
CA ARG A 618 30.63 13.83 21.94
C ARG A 618 29.98 12.62 22.59
N SER A 619 29.85 12.62 23.93
CA SER A 619 29.10 11.63 24.68
C SER A 619 27.59 11.78 24.51
N ARG A 620 27.13 13.02 24.22
CA ARG A 620 25.75 13.32 23.85
C ARG A 620 25.72 13.87 22.44
N VAL A 621 24.82 13.32 21.64
CA VAL A 621 24.69 13.56 20.21
C VAL A 621 23.32 14.17 19.94
N SER A 622 23.29 15.26 19.17
CA SER A 622 22.03 15.84 18.71
C SER A 622 21.36 14.90 17.71
N GLY A 623 20.14 14.54 17.99
CA GLY A 623 19.37 13.62 17.18
C GLY A 623 17.88 13.84 17.28
N ARG A 624 17.13 13.06 16.53
CA ARG A 624 15.67 13.06 16.54
C ARG A 624 15.14 11.64 16.74
N HIS A 625 14.02 11.56 17.43
CA HIS A 625 13.19 10.38 17.54
C HIS A 625 11.75 10.81 17.33
N ARG A 626 11.13 10.41 16.21
CA ARG A 626 9.84 10.95 15.78
C ARG A 626 9.86 12.47 15.67
N ASN A 627 8.95 13.16 16.39
CA ASN A 627 8.87 14.62 16.43
C ASN A 627 9.80 15.26 17.48
N ASP A 628 10.41 14.47 18.36
CA ASP A 628 11.25 14.98 19.44
C ASP A 628 12.71 15.13 18.97
N ILE A 629 13.22 16.37 19.06
CA ILE A 629 14.61 16.73 18.77
C ILE A 629 15.30 17.00 20.10
N GLN A 630 16.27 16.17 20.46
CA GLN A 630 17.01 16.31 21.72
C GLN A 630 18.41 15.70 21.63
N GLU A 631 19.18 15.85 22.71
CA GLU A 631 20.48 15.18 22.84
C GLU A 631 20.32 13.79 23.44
N PHE A 632 20.74 12.78 22.69
CA PHE A 632 20.77 11.36 23.10
C PHE A 632 22.17 10.93 23.52
N ALA A 633 22.25 9.90 24.35
CA ALA A 633 23.53 9.25 24.58
C ALA A 633 23.98 8.55 23.29
N ARG A 634 25.29 8.61 22.97
CA ARG A 634 25.83 8.06 21.72
C ARG A 634 25.57 6.55 21.55
N GLU A 635 25.40 5.80 22.65
CA GLU A 635 25.10 4.38 22.66
C GLU A 635 23.64 4.06 22.27
N GLN A 636 22.76 5.07 22.32
CA GLN A 636 21.35 4.94 21.97
C GLN A 636 21.10 5.22 20.49
N VAL A 637 22.04 5.85 19.79
CA VAL A 637 21.88 6.26 18.38
C VAL A 637 21.95 5.04 17.47
N ASP A 638 20.95 4.87 16.62
CA ASP A 638 20.84 3.74 15.68
C ASP A 638 21.36 4.09 14.29
N PHE A 639 21.09 5.31 13.85
CA PHE A 639 21.42 5.77 12.51
C PHE A 639 21.93 7.24 12.54
N MET A 640 22.54 7.65 11.44
CA MET A 640 22.98 9.02 11.21
C MET A 640 22.53 9.47 9.82
N ASP A 641 22.15 10.73 9.67
CA ASP A 641 21.84 11.33 8.38
C ASP A 641 23.04 11.27 7.44
N VAL A 642 22.78 11.06 6.15
CA VAL A 642 23.83 10.98 5.13
C VAL A 642 24.42 12.36 4.80
N SER A 643 23.56 13.36 4.66
CA SER A 643 23.96 14.72 4.30
C SER A 643 22.91 15.73 4.78
N PRO A 644 23.29 16.96 5.16
CA PRO A 644 22.34 18.03 5.46
C PRO A 644 21.44 18.40 4.26
N ARG A 645 21.92 18.18 3.03
CA ARG A 645 21.16 18.45 1.79
C ARG A 645 20.00 17.48 1.56
N MET A 646 19.96 16.39 2.31
CA MET A 646 18.89 15.38 2.13
C MET A 646 17.50 15.90 2.47
N MET A 647 17.37 16.95 3.27
CA MET A 647 16.05 17.45 3.71
C MET A 647 15.38 18.37 2.69
N VAL A 648 16.09 18.87 1.70
CA VAL A 648 15.59 19.84 0.71
C VAL A 648 15.53 19.26 -0.69
N SER A 649 14.70 19.87 -1.55
CA SER A 649 14.61 19.52 -2.97
C SER A 649 15.85 19.97 -3.76
N VAL A 650 15.98 19.51 -4.98
CA VAL A 650 17.09 19.88 -5.87
C VAL A 650 17.15 21.39 -6.12
N ALA A 651 16.01 22.02 -6.39
CA ALA A 651 15.95 23.47 -6.63
C ALA A 651 16.35 24.27 -5.38
N THR A 652 15.86 23.89 -4.22
CA THR A 652 16.20 24.51 -2.94
C THR A 652 17.67 24.32 -2.61
N ALA A 653 18.25 23.16 -2.90
CA ALA A 653 19.68 22.88 -2.70
C ALA A 653 20.60 23.74 -3.59
N CYS A 654 20.09 24.29 -4.68
CA CYS A 654 20.83 25.22 -5.54
C CYS A 654 20.97 26.64 -4.94
N ILE A 655 20.18 26.97 -3.90
CA ILE A 655 20.22 28.25 -3.22
C ILE A 655 21.25 28.14 -2.07
N PRO A 656 22.36 28.88 -2.11
CA PRO A 656 23.39 28.78 -1.10
C PRO A 656 22.85 29.14 0.29
N PHE A 657 23.13 28.30 1.30
CA PHE A 657 22.81 28.46 2.71
C PHE A 657 21.32 28.52 3.08
N LEU A 658 20.41 28.28 2.14
CA LEU A 658 18.97 28.31 2.42
C LEU A 658 18.58 27.21 3.43
N GLU A 659 19.25 26.06 3.41
CA GLU A 659 19.05 24.98 4.38
C GLU A 659 19.38 25.32 5.83
N ASN A 660 20.05 26.45 6.06
CA ASN A 660 20.36 26.98 7.38
C ASN A 660 19.45 28.15 7.80
N ASP A 661 18.49 28.51 6.98
CA ASP A 661 17.50 29.55 7.27
C ASP A 661 16.38 29.00 8.16
N ASP A 662 15.76 29.84 8.99
CA ASP A 662 14.69 29.47 9.94
C ASP A 662 13.38 29.13 9.24
#